data_3cc1cf3796c4315a5b02d462ee5bf854
#
_entry.id   3cc1cf3796c4315a5b02d462ee5bf854
#
_cell.length_a   1.000
_cell.length_b   1.000
_cell.length_c   1.000
_cell.angle_alpha   90.00
_cell.angle_beta   90.00
_cell.angle_gamma   90.00
#
_symmetry.space_group_name_H-M   'P 1'
#
loop_
_entity.id
_entity.type
_entity.pdbx_description
1 polymer ?
#
loop_
_entity_poly.entity_id
_entity_poly.type
_entity_poly.pdbx_seq_one_letter_code
_entity_poly.pdbx_strand_id
1 'polypeptide(L)'
;MGSLLAWWAVVVLLGFAALPLTFLTMKHLPDKGYAFSKILALLFVGYMGWLFGHLGFGSAVPFVTVFLLLAASLLLLSRSWHALVEFFKAHFGYVMVVELLFLAAFLLAGAFKMRTADITGTEKPMDFAMINGILASFKMPPQDPWLSGGSISYYYFGYFIVAMLVKLTGVLPSVGFNLAVALFWALAAVASFGLGYALTRKYRYATFSCLSVTLLGNLDYWHRAFQSFSIGDLRATYYHFNPDPSIPKGLAGFFGFVFNPLSRYWDYFQASRIITVPPTEKLINEFPSFSFFLSDLHPHVMAIPFVLFTLALVFSMMKAPIPSLEVFGGRRPWQVMQLVLTAMVFGSLGFLNSWDFPTLVLILGISMGFQLLWTSPSMESKEQWKSFAWVVVPIVAGAFLLYAPFYAKFQSQAKGLGLVKDRTDLYYLFILFGLFLIVLVPVLVGRAMSALQEKAGRSKPKKSETLECVICGREGEGKKFCGYCGGELAPIYDVEVTPIPSDSFRETLRSLGAWMTDGTIPGKGWLMILGVGILLGILNLGKLNLAVLVAGLLLAFFAVLAMMTKSDSKEMVFATVLTFTAALLVVGCEVLYVRDHFEGGELYRMNTVFKFHYQVWLLLSIAAAPFLKWLLEVQYPTWRSWQKSVWIFLAVLGFIGAAAYPVLTIWERAHNVNSLTLDGLAGFRAANPGDAEAAEWITKNVIPQGKVPVVLESWGGSYSPFARIATQTGYPTVLGWDFHEAQWRGSWDKPAIRGGQSDDTVLRRRQDVDTIYSTTDLNQARELLKKYGVEYVVIGMLERNGIQNKPGYPQAGLDKFSQLGAPVFNQSGTVIFKINP
;
A
#
# COMPACT_ATOMS: atom_id res chain seq x y z
N MET A 1 7.85 -6.26 25.61
CA MET A 1 8.79 -7.19 24.93
C MET A 1 8.17 -8.56 24.66
N GLY A 2 7.53 -9.23 25.63
CA GLY A 2 6.92 -10.55 25.43
C GLY A 2 5.95 -10.63 24.26
N SER A 3 5.03 -9.67 24.14
CA SER A 3 4.06 -9.62 23.03
C SER A 3 4.72 -9.42 21.64
N LEU A 4 5.81 -8.64 21.55
CA LEU A 4 6.62 -8.51 20.34
C LEU A 4 7.22 -9.85 19.89
N LEU A 5 7.87 -10.54 20.84
CA LEU A 5 8.49 -11.84 20.55
C LEU A 5 7.45 -12.91 20.21
N ALA A 6 6.28 -12.89 20.89
CA ALA A 6 5.19 -13.81 20.60
C ALA A 6 4.63 -13.62 19.17
N TRP A 7 4.40 -12.38 18.74
CA TRP A 7 3.93 -12.12 17.39
C TRP A 7 4.97 -12.48 16.33
N TRP A 8 6.24 -12.10 16.55
CA TRP A 8 7.32 -12.49 15.68
C TRP A 8 7.41 -14.03 15.52
N ALA A 9 7.41 -14.76 16.64
CA ALA A 9 7.52 -16.21 16.62
C ALA A 9 6.33 -16.86 15.90
N VAL A 10 5.10 -16.42 16.18
CA VAL A 10 3.90 -16.93 15.50
C VAL A 10 3.99 -16.70 13.99
N VAL A 11 4.35 -15.49 13.55
CA VAL A 11 4.44 -15.18 12.11
C VAL A 11 5.57 -15.94 11.42
N VAL A 12 6.71 -16.14 12.08
CA VAL A 12 7.81 -16.95 11.56
C VAL A 12 7.39 -18.41 11.44
N LEU A 13 6.77 -18.99 12.45
CA LEU A 13 6.27 -20.37 12.43
C LEU A 13 5.22 -20.58 11.33
N LEU A 14 4.29 -19.66 11.20
CA LEU A 14 3.31 -19.68 10.11
C LEU A 14 3.98 -19.58 8.74
N GLY A 15 5.01 -18.73 8.60
CA GLY A 15 5.81 -18.62 7.38
C GLY A 15 6.50 -19.92 7.01
N PHE A 16 7.14 -20.60 7.98
CA PHE A 16 7.73 -21.94 7.76
C PHE A 16 6.68 -22.98 7.38
N ALA A 17 5.51 -22.93 8.02
CA ALA A 17 4.39 -23.80 7.68
C ALA A 17 3.91 -23.59 6.23
N ALA A 18 3.98 -22.39 5.67
CA ALA A 18 3.54 -22.07 4.31
C ALA A 18 4.60 -22.36 3.22
N LEU A 19 5.84 -22.73 3.56
CA LEU A 19 6.91 -22.95 2.57
C LEU A 19 6.57 -23.95 1.46
N PRO A 20 5.95 -25.12 1.71
CA PRO A 20 5.56 -26.00 0.62
C PRO A 20 4.59 -25.38 -0.37
N LEU A 21 3.74 -24.47 0.09
CA LEU A 21 2.80 -23.73 -0.74
C LEU A 21 3.51 -22.68 -1.60
N THR A 22 4.50 -21.94 -1.06
CA THR A 22 5.30 -20.99 -1.85
C THR A 22 6.16 -21.71 -2.89
N PHE A 23 6.76 -22.85 -2.54
CA PHE A 23 7.51 -23.66 -3.48
C PHE A 23 6.67 -24.16 -4.64
N LEU A 24 5.38 -24.41 -4.41
CA LEU A 24 4.46 -24.77 -5.47
C LEU A 24 4.13 -23.57 -6.39
N THR A 25 3.83 -22.41 -5.79
CA THR A 25 3.31 -21.24 -6.53
C THR A 25 4.41 -20.40 -7.17
N MET A 26 5.59 -20.33 -6.54
CA MET A 26 6.69 -19.45 -6.93
C MET A 26 7.96 -20.21 -7.33
N LYS A 27 7.82 -21.41 -7.88
CA LYS A 27 8.95 -22.30 -8.23
C LYS A 27 9.97 -21.70 -9.20
N HIS A 28 9.58 -20.71 -9.98
CA HIS A 28 10.45 -20.06 -10.97
C HIS A 28 11.24 -18.86 -10.41
N LEU A 29 10.97 -18.46 -9.17
CA LEU A 29 11.80 -17.47 -8.48
C LEU A 29 13.10 -18.12 -7.94
N PRO A 30 14.17 -17.32 -7.78
CA PRO A 30 15.45 -17.83 -7.27
C PRO A 30 15.37 -18.39 -5.86
N ASP A 31 14.55 -17.74 -5.04
CA ASP A 31 14.31 -18.09 -3.63
C ASP A 31 13.06 -18.97 -3.45
N LYS A 32 12.45 -19.46 -4.54
CA LYS A 32 11.21 -20.25 -4.53
C LYS A 32 10.07 -19.59 -3.74
N GLY A 33 10.11 -18.27 -3.62
CA GLY A 33 9.14 -17.48 -2.87
C GLY A 33 9.36 -17.48 -1.35
N TYR A 34 10.54 -17.84 -0.85
CA TYR A 34 10.83 -17.86 0.57
C TYR A 34 10.50 -16.55 1.28
N ALA A 35 10.90 -15.42 0.70
CA ALA A 35 10.63 -14.10 1.24
C ALA A 35 9.13 -13.78 1.41
N PHE A 36 8.25 -14.47 0.70
CA PHE A 36 6.80 -14.26 0.71
C PHE A 36 6.02 -15.29 1.54
N SER A 37 6.71 -16.24 2.16
CA SER A 37 6.08 -17.35 2.88
C SER A 37 5.19 -16.87 4.05
N LYS A 38 5.65 -15.86 4.80
CA LYS A 38 4.90 -15.25 5.91
C LYS A 38 3.62 -14.57 5.42
N ILE A 39 3.69 -13.90 4.28
CA ILE A 39 2.55 -13.21 3.67
C ILE A 39 1.51 -14.22 3.18
N LEU A 40 1.95 -15.29 2.49
CA LEU A 40 1.05 -16.37 2.07
C LEU A 40 0.40 -17.07 3.26
N ALA A 41 1.14 -17.30 4.35
CA ALA A 41 0.61 -17.88 5.57
C ALA A 41 -0.51 -17.03 6.18
N LEU A 42 -0.27 -15.72 6.32
CA LEU A 42 -1.27 -14.78 6.85
C LEU A 42 -2.49 -14.68 5.93
N LEU A 43 -2.26 -14.66 4.61
CA LEU A 43 -3.34 -14.68 3.63
C LEU A 43 -4.19 -15.95 3.75
N PHE A 44 -3.55 -17.12 3.82
CA PHE A 44 -4.25 -18.41 3.92
C PHE A 44 -5.06 -18.50 5.22
N VAL A 45 -4.42 -18.22 6.36
CA VAL A 45 -5.07 -18.25 7.69
C VAL A 45 -6.20 -17.22 7.74
N GLY A 46 -5.97 -16.02 7.25
CA GLY A 46 -6.98 -14.96 7.17
C GLY A 46 -8.15 -15.34 6.27
N TYR A 47 -7.91 -15.83 5.06
CA TYR A 47 -8.95 -16.23 4.12
C TYR A 47 -9.80 -17.40 4.63
N MET A 48 -9.16 -18.46 5.11
CA MET A 48 -9.86 -19.61 5.67
C MET A 48 -10.66 -19.21 6.92
N GLY A 49 -10.06 -18.36 7.79
CA GLY A 49 -10.76 -17.84 8.97
C GLY A 49 -11.98 -17.00 8.62
N TRP A 50 -11.87 -16.18 7.57
CA TRP A 50 -13.00 -15.41 7.07
C TRP A 50 -14.11 -16.28 6.51
N LEU A 51 -13.77 -17.34 5.75
CA LEU A 51 -14.77 -18.30 5.24
C LEU A 51 -15.49 -19.01 6.39
N PHE A 52 -14.74 -19.56 7.34
CA PHE A 52 -15.34 -20.22 8.52
C PHE A 52 -16.12 -19.24 9.40
N GLY A 53 -15.69 -17.99 9.43
CA GLY A 53 -16.39 -16.91 10.13
C GLY A 53 -17.82 -16.70 9.67
N HIS A 54 -18.20 -17.07 8.43
CA HIS A 54 -19.59 -17.05 7.97
C HIS A 54 -20.46 -18.11 8.66
N LEU A 55 -19.87 -19.22 9.10
CA LEU A 55 -20.53 -20.24 9.89
C LEU A 55 -20.56 -19.89 11.39
N GLY A 56 -19.50 -19.24 11.85
CA GLY A 56 -19.31 -18.74 13.23
C GLY A 56 -17.89 -18.31 13.47
N PHE A 57 -17.70 -17.17 14.14
CA PHE A 57 -16.39 -16.59 14.42
C PHE A 57 -16.00 -16.70 15.90
N GLY A 58 -15.94 -17.94 16.40
CA GLY A 58 -15.49 -18.24 17.76
C GLY A 58 -13.97 -18.20 17.96
N SER A 59 -13.55 -18.39 19.20
CA SER A 59 -12.12 -18.42 19.58
C SER A 59 -11.32 -19.56 18.96
N ALA A 60 -11.99 -20.65 18.54
CA ALA A 60 -11.35 -21.82 17.92
C ALA A 60 -10.96 -21.58 16.44
N VAL A 61 -11.62 -20.66 15.73
CA VAL A 61 -11.43 -20.46 14.28
C VAL A 61 -9.97 -20.24 13.90
N PRO A 62 -9.18 -19.36 14.59
CA PRO A 62 -7.78 -19.17 14.24
C PRO A 62 -6.94 -20.44 14.35
N PHE A 63 -7.18 -21.27 15.37
CA PHE A 63 -6.44 -22.53 15.57
C PHE A 63 -6.79 -23.57 14.51
N VAL A 64 -8.07 -23.65 14.14
CA VAL A 64 -8.53 -24.54 13.05
C VAL A 64 -7.85 -24.15 11.73
N THR A 65 -7.74 -22.85 11.43
CA THR A 65 -7.11 -22.39 10.18
C THR A 65 -5.61 -22.63 10.15
N VAL A 66 -4.93 -22.51 11.29
CA VAL A 66 -3.52 -22.89 11.42
C VAL A 66 -3.35 -24.40 11.22
N PHE A 67 -4.23 -25.21 11.80
CA PHE A 67 -4.23 -26.66 11.58
C PHE A 67 -4.42 -27.01 10.10
N LEU A 68 -5.32 -26.33 9.40
CA LEU A 68 -5.53 -26.52 7.95
C LEU A 68 -4.29 -26.12 7.13
N LEU A 69 -3.62 -25.03 7.50
CA LEU A 69 -2.36 -24.65 6.87
C LEU A 69 -1.30 -25.74 7.05
N LEU A 70 -1.16 -26.27 8.26
CA LEU A 70 -0.23 -27.36 8.55
C LEU A 70 -0.60 -28.64 7.79
N ALA A 71 -1.87 -28.99 7.74
CA ALA A 71 -2.35 -30.17 6.99
C ALA A 71 -2.06 -30.03 5.48
N ALA A 72 -2.37 -28.87 4.88
CA ALA A 72 -2.06 -28.58 3.48
C ALA A 72 -0.55 -28.64 3.20
N SER A 73 0.25 -28.13 4.10
CA SER A 73 1.71 -28.18 4.01
C SER A 73 2.27 -29.59 4.13
N LEU A 74 1.79 -30.39 5.06
CA LEU A 74 2.20 -31.78 5.22
C LEU A 74 1.87 -32.63 3.99
N LEU A 75 0.71 -32.41 3.37
CA LEU A 75 0.33 -33.08 2.12
C LEU A 75 1.31 -32.75 0.97
N LEU A 76 1.83 -31.54 0.93
CA LEU A 76 2.80 -31.10 -0.08
C LEU A 76 4.23 -31.46 0.28
N LEU A 77 4.54 -31.58 1.56
CA LEU A 77 5.88 -31.79 2.09
C LEU A 77 6.51 -33.09 1.54
N SER A 78 5.74 -34.18 1.45
CA SER A 78 6.22 -35.46 0.91
C SER A 78 6.80 -35.34 -0.51
N ARG A 79 6.33 -34.34 -1.27
CA ARG A 79 6.77 -34.07 -2.64
C ARG A 79 7.83 -32.99 -2.75
N SER A 80 7.84 -32.06 -1.83
CA SER A 80 8.75 -30.91 -1.83
C SER A 80 9.95 -31.09 -0.88
N TRP A 81 10.00 -32.16 -0.08
CA TRP A 81 11.01 -32.36 0.96
C TRP A 81 12.45 -32.26 0.44
N HIS A 82 12.79 -33.03 -0.59
CA HIS A 82 14.12 -32.99 -1.16
C HIS A 82 14.47 -31.60 -1.70
N ALA A 83 13.54 -30.98 -2.42
CA ALA A 83 13.72 -29.62 -2.95
C ALA A 83 13.88 -28.58 -1.84
N LEU A 84 13.16 -28.72 -0.73
CA LEU A 84 13.29 -27.86 0.44
C LEU A 84 14.66 -28.04 1.12
N VAL A 85 15.07 -29.27 1.36
CA VAL A 85 16.38 -29.55 1.99
C VAL A 85 17.53 -29.03 1.12
N GLU A 86 17.48 -29.26 -0.19
CA GLU A 86 18.47 -28.74 -1.13
C GLU A 86 18.46 -27.22 -1.17
N PHE A 87 17.28 -26.61 -1.17
CA PHE A 87 17.14 -25.16 -1.11
C PHE A 87 17.81 -24.59 0.14
N PHE A 88 17.52 -25.13 1.32
CA PHE A 88 18.14 -24.66 2.56
C PHE A 88 19.66 -24.83 2.55
N LYS A 89 20.17 -25.97 2.04
CA LYS A 89 21.60 -26.17 1.89
C LYS A 89 22.25 -25.15 0.96
N ALA A 90 21.60 -24.87 -0.16
CA ALA A 90 22.17 -23.99 -1.20
C ALA A 90 22.00 -22.50 -0.87
N HIS A 91 20.92 -22.12 -0.17
CA HIS A 91 20.53 -20.74 0.03
C HIS A 91 20.47 -20.33 1.51
N PHE A 92 21.16 -21.05 2.40
CA PHE A 92 21.14 -20.78 3.85
C PHE A 92 21.48 -19.31 4.16
N GLY A 93 22.51 -18.75 3.50
CA GLY A 93 22.88 -17.34 3.68
C GLY A 93 21.75 -16.36 3.30
N TYR A 94 21.01 -16.66 2.22
CA TYR A 94 19.86 -15.85 1.82
C TYR A 94 18.71 -15.95 2.84
N VAL A 95 18.43 -17.17 3.30
CA VAL A 95 17.41 -17.42 4.35
C VAL A 95 17.74 -16.61 5.61
N MET A 96 19.00 -16.66 6.06
CA MET A 96 19.44 -15.90 7.23
C MET A 96 19.28 -14.38 7.01
N VAL A 97 19.62 -13.87 5.84
CA VAL A 97 19.43 -12.44 5.52
C VAL A 97 17.96 -12.04 5.59
N VAL A 98 17.06 -12.85 5.02
CA VAL A 98 15.62 -12.59 5.03
C VAL A 98 15.05 -12.61 6.45
N GLU A 99 15.43 -13.62 7.27
CA GLU A 99 14.94 -13.73 8.66
C GLU A 99 15.50 -12.61 9.55
N LEU A 100 16.78 -12.28 9.41
CA LEU A 100 17.38 -11.16 10.14
C LEU A 100 16.80 -9.81 9.72
N LEU A 101 16.53 -9.63 8.43
CA LEU A 101 15.85 -8.43 7.94
C LEU A 101 14.44 -8.32 8.52
N PHE A 102 13.68 -9.44 8.53
CA PHE A 102 12.33 -9.45 9.13
C PHE A 102 12.38 -9.09 10.61
N LEU A 103 13.27 -9.74 11.37
CA LEU A 103 13.45 -9.48 12.81
C LEU A 103 13.86 -8.02 13.05
N ALA A 104 14.89 -7.54 12.35
CA ALA A 104 15.37 -6.17 12.51
C ALA A 104 14.31 -5.13 12.17
N ALA A 105 13.61 -5.28 11.04
CA ALA A 105 12.55 -4.36 10.64
C ALA A 105 11.39 -4.39 11.65
N PHE A 106 10.98 -5.57 12.13
CA PHE A 106 9.92 -5.72 13.12
C PHE A 106 10.29 -5.09 14.48
N LEU A 107 11.52 -5.31 14.94
CA LEU A 107 11.99 -4.72 16.19
C LEU A 107 12.17 -3.20 16.10
N LEU A 108 12.71 -2.68 14.98
CA LEU A 108 12.87 -1.23 14.78
C LEU A 108 11.52 -0.54 14.68
N ALA A 109 10.57 -1.08 13.91
CA ALA A 109 9.21 -0.57 13.85
C ALA A 109 8.50 -0.68 15.20
N GLY A 110 8.66 -1.79 15.92
CA GLY A 110 8.16 -1.98 17.28
C GLY A 110 8.73 -0.96 18.27
N ALA A 111 10.03 -0.68 18.21
CA ALA A 111 10.69 0.32 19.04
C ALA A 111 10.18 1.75 18.74
N PHE A 112 9.97 2.08 17.46
CA PHE A 112 9.30 3.31 17.07
C PHE A 112 7.89 3.39 17.63
N LYS A 113 7.11 2.31 17.52
CA LYS A 113 5.75 2.24 18.07
C LYS A 113 5.71 2.32 19.59
N MET A 114 6.70 1.77 20.30
CA MET A 114 6.79 1.95 21.76
C MET A 114 6.90 3.43 22.18
N ARG A 115 7.43 4.27 21.30
CA ARG A 115 7.54 5.72 21.53
C ARG A 115 6.34 6.51 20.98
N THR A 116 5.58 5.94 20.04
CA THR A 116 4.47 6.60 19.35
C THR A 116 3.21 5.74 19.42
N ALA A 117 2.93 5.16 20.60
CA ALA A 117 1.90 4.13 20.76
C ALA A 117 0.46 4.65 20.57
N ASP A 118 0.21 5.94 20.78
CA ASP A 118 -1.12 6.53 20.78
C ASP A 118 -1.93 6.23 19.52
N ILE A 119 -3.18 5.80 19.73
CA ILE A 119 -4.14 5.43 18.69
C ILE A 119 -5.40 6.28 18.68
N THR A 120 -5.36 7.47 19.30
CA THR A 120 -6.51 8.36 19.43
C THR A 120 -6.57 9.45 18.37
N GLY A 121 -5.50 9.64 17.59
CA GLY A 121 -5.40 10.66 16.54
C GLY A 121 -5.53 10.12 15.13
N THR A 122 -5.79 10.99 14.16
CA THR A 122 -5.97 10.68 12.73
C THR A 122 -7.11 9.67 12.49
N GLU A 123 -6.96 8.68 11.63
CA GLU A 123 -7.95 7.62 11.39
C GLU A 123 -7.72 6.37 12.26
N LYS A 124 -6.74 6.38 13.17
CA LYS A 124 -6.47 5.23 14.05
C LYS A 124 -7.68 4.78 14.91
N PRO A 125 -8.54 5.70 15.45
CA PRO A 125 -9.77 5.26 16.11
C PRO A 125 -10.68 4.44 15.19
N MET A 126 -10.79 4.80 13.91
CA MET A 126 -11.53 4.05 12.91
C MET A 126 -10.92 2.65 12.70
N ASP A 127 -9.63 2.58 12.45
CA ASP A 127 -8.91 1.31 12.25
C ASP A 127 -9.07 0.39 13.47
N PHE A 128 -9.01 0.98 14.67
CA PHE A 128 -9.16 0.25 15.93
C PHE A 128 -10.61 -0.21 16.16
N ALA A 129 -11.59 0.61 15.79
CA ALA A 129 -13.01 0.23 15.82
C ALA A 129 -13.27 -0.97 14.91
N MET A 130 -12.69 -1.00 13.69
CA MET A 130 -12.81 -2.13 12.76
C MET A 130 -12.26 -3.43 13.35
N ILE A 131 -11.08 -3.39 13.99
CA ILE A 131 -10.50 -4.57 14.66
C ILE A 131 -11.42 -5.05 15.78
N ASN A 132 -11.88 -4.16 16.65
CA ASN A 132 -12.74 -4.53 17.79
C ASN A 132 -14.14 -5.00 17.33
N GLY A 133 -14.71 -4.37 16.29
CA GLY A 133 -15.96 -4.81 15.69
C GLY A 133 -15.88 -6.25 15.14
N ILE A 134 -14.74 -6.61 14.51
CA ILE A 134 -14.47 -7.98 14.07
C ILE A 134 -14.35 -8.93 15.28
N LEU A 135 -13.60 -8.53 16.31
CA LEU A 135 -13.39 -9.34 17.51
C LEU A 135 -14.67 -9.59 18.29
N ALA A 136 -15.60 -8.64 18.32
CA ALA A 136 -16.89 -8.72 18.98
C ALA A 136 -17.94 -9.49 18.16
N SER A 137 -17.73 -9.65 16.84
CA SER A 137 -18.71 -10.28 15.95
C SER A 137 -18.74 -11.79 16.09
N PHE A 138 -19.97 -12.37 16.08
CA PHE A 138 -20.16 -13.82 16.10
C PHE A 138 -20.04 -14.49 14.73
N LYS A 139 -20.30 -13.72 13.67
CA LYS A 139 -20.32 -14.20 12.27
C LYS A 139 -19.80 -13.11 11.34
N MET A 140 -19.37 -13.54 10.13
CA MET A 140 -19.03 -12.65 9.04
C MET A 140 -20.26 -12.42 8.13
N PRO A 141 -20.39 -11.23 7.51
CA PRO A 141 -19.56 -10.05 7.69
C PRO A 141 -19.67 -9.47 9.11
N PRO A 142 -18.62 -8.81 9.61
CA PRO A 142 -18.60 -8.29 10.97
C PRO A 142 -19.59 -7.13 11.14
N GLN A 143 -20.09 -6.95 12.35
CA GLN A 143 -20.93 -5.82 12.69
C GLN A 143 -20.14 -4.53 12.64
N ASP A 144 -20.82 -3.47 12.20
CA ASP A 144 -20.26 -2.13 12.22
C ASP A 144 -20.37 -1.53 13.62
N PRO A 145 -19.27 -1.24 14.32
CA PRO A 145 -19.34 -0.67 15.65
C PRO A 145 -19.88 0.78 15.64
N TRP A 146 -19.83 1.45 14.49
CA TRP A 146 -20.30 2.84 14.37
C TRP A 146 -21.69 2.98 13.76
N LEU A 147 -22.31 1.86 13.36
CA LEU A 147 -23.67 1.85 12.83
C LEU A 147 -24.44 0.59 13.21
N SER A 148 -25.24 0.67 14.30
CA SER A 148 -26.02 -0.47 14.78
C SER A 148 -26.92 -1.08 13.71
N GLY A 149 -26.97 -2.41 13.66
CA GLY A 149 -27.73 -3.17 12.65
C GLY A 149 -27.06 -3.28 11.28
N GLY A 150 -25.97 -2.53 11.04
CA GLY A 150 -25.15 -2.60 9.84
C GLY A 150 -24.01 -3.58 9.96
N SER A 151 -23.45 -3.96 8.82
CA SER A 151 -22.13 -4.59 8.72
C SER A 151 -21.10 -3.59 8.23
N ILE A 152 -19.83 -3.81 8.57
CA ILE A 152 -18.73 -2.97 8.09
C ILE A 152 -18.77 -2.89 6.55
N SER A 153 -18.97 -1.68 6.04
CA SER A 153 -18.97 -1.39 4.59
C SER A 153 -17.65 -0.74 4.17
N TYR A 154 -16.55 -1.41 4.47
CA TYR A 154 -15.18 -0.97 4.20
C TYR A 154 -14.27 -2.16 3.87
N TYR A 155 -13.03 -1.93 3.49
CA TYR A 155 -12.02 -2.96 3.22
C TYR A 155 -11.51 -3.56 4.52
N TYR A 156 -12.19 -4.55 5.10
CA TYR A 156 -11.87 -5.02 6.44
C TYR A 156 -10.95 -6.25 6.51
N PHE A 157 -10.46 -6.77 5.37
CA PHE A 157 -9.66 -8.01 5.39
C PHE A 157 -8.33 -7.87 6.12
N GLY A 158 -7.65 -6.72 6.00
CA GLY A 158 -6.42 -6.43 6.76
C GLY A 158 -6.68 -6.44 8.26
N TYR A 159 -7.73 -5.77 8.72
CA TYR A 159 -8.15 -5.78 10.12
C TYR A 159 -8.57 -7.18 10.59
N PHE A 160 -9.16 -7.97 9.70
CA PHE A 160 -9.49 -9.37 10.00
C PHE A 160 -8.24 -10.21 10.26
N ILE A 161 -7.19 -10.07 9.45
CA ILE A 161 -5.88 -10.73 9.68
C ILE A 161 -5.33 -10.33 11.05
N VAL A 162 -5.39 -9.04 11.40
CA VAL A 162 -4.96 -8.53 12.72
C VAL A 162 -5.79 -9.16 13.85
N ALA A 163 -7.11 -9.19 13.71
CA ALA A 163 -8.00 -9.81 14.68
C ALA A 163 -7.71 -11.32 14.87
N MET A 164 -7.37 -12.03 13.79
CA MET A 164 -6.93 -13.43 13.86
C MET A 164 -5.64 -13.58 14.69
N LEU A 165 -4.66 -12.70 14.49
CA LEU A 165 -3.42 -12.71 15.28
C LEU A 165 -3.66 -12.35 16.75
N VAL A 166 -4.53 -11.39 17.02
CA VAL A 166 -4.95 -11.03 18.39
C VAL A 166 -5.58 -12.26 19.09
N LYS A 167 -6.51 -12.97 18.41
CA LYS A 167 -7.11 -14.21 18.95
C LYS A 167 -6.11 -15.34 19.12
N LEU A 168 -5.13 -15.51 18.22
CA LEU A 168 -4.10 -16.55 18.32
C LEU A 168 -3.14 -16.33 19.50
N THR A 169 -2.83 -15.08 19.78
CA THR A 169 -1.79 -14.72 20.75
C THR A 169 -2.35 -14.27 22.10
N GLY A 170 -3.64 -13.98 22.20
CA GLY A 170 -4.27 -13.45 23.40
C GLY A 170 -3.79 -12.05 23.81
N VAL A 171 -3.12 -11.32 22.92
CA VAL A 171 -2.64 -9.97 23.20
C VAL A 171 -3.80 -8.99 23.20
N LEU A 172 -3.77 -7.97 24.08
CA LEU A 172 -4.77 -6.92 24.09
C LEU A 172 -4.89 -6.23 22.72
N PRO A 173 -6.10 -5.94 22.23
CA PRO A 173 -6.30 -5.31 20.92
C PRO A 173 -5.53 -3.99 20.75
N SER A 174 -5.43 -3.16 21.80
CA SER A 174 -4.68 -1.89 21.80
C SER A 174 -3.16 -2.07 21.64
N VAL A 175 -2.62 -3.19 22.10
CA VAL A 175 -1.24 -3.61 21.87
C VAL A 175 -1.13 -4.26 20.48
N GLY A 176 -2.11 -5.09 20.11
CA GLY A 176 -2.20 -5.76 18.80
C GLY A 176 -2.20 -4.79 17.63
N PHE A 177 -2.86 -3.64 17.76
CA PHE A 177 -2.83 -2.56 16.77
C PHE A 177 -1.39 -2.12 16.46
N ASN A 178 -0.62 -1.78 17.49
CA ASN A 178 0.74 -1.30 17.33
C ASN A 178 1.71 -2.39 16.84
N LEU A 179 1.48 -3.64 17.25
CA LEU A 179 2.21 -4.80 16.71
C LEU A 179 1.88 -5.05 15.24
N ALA A 180 0.65 -4.82 14.81
CA ALA A 180 0.24 -4.95 13.42
C ALA A 180 0.93 -3.90 12.53
N VAL A 181 1.03 -2.64 12.96
CA VAL A 181 1.82 -1.62 12.23
C VAL A 181 3.25 -2.09 12.03
N ALA A 182 3.91 -2.56 13.09
CA ALA A 182 5.27 -3.08 13.01
C ALA A 182 5.37 -4.32 12.08
N LEU A 183 4.38 -5.19 12.12
CA LEU A 183 4.32 -6.40 11.28
C LEU A 183 4.21 -6.07 9.80
N PHE A 184 3.25 -5.22 9.40
CA PHE A 184 3.06 -4.87 8.00
C PHE A 184 4.27 -4.10 7.44
N TRP A 185 4.93 -3.28 8.25
CA TRP A 185 6.19 -2.63 7.88
C TRP A 185 7.29 -3.66 7.62
N ALA A 186 7.49 -4.62 8.53
CA ALA A 186 8.50 -5.67 8.39
C ALA A 186 8.21 -6.61 7.21
N LEU A 187 6.95 -6.96 6.96
CA LEU A 187 6.53 -7.75 5.80
C LEU A 187 6.79 -7.00 4.48
N ALA A 188 6.54 -5.70 4.45
CA ALA A 188 6.85 -4.86 3.28
C ALA A 188 8.36 -4.81 3.01
N ALA A 189 9.19 -4.73 4.06
CA ALA A 189 10.65 -4.77 3.95
C ALA A 189 11.14 -6.08 3.32
N VAL A 190 10.67 -7.22 3.84
CA VAL A 190 11.07 -8.53 3.33
C VAL A 190 10.54 -8.78 1.92
N ALA A 191 9.30 -8.40 1.63
CA ALA A 191 8.70 -8.58 0.31
C ALA A 191 9.40 -7.76 -0.77
N SER A 192 9.69 -6.48 -0.51
CA SER A 192 10.40 -5.60 -1.44
C SER A 192 11.86 -6.04 -1.65
N PHE A 193 12.54 -6.47 -0.57
CA PHE A 193 13.87 -7.09 -0.67
C PHE A 193 13.83 -8.37 -1.51
N GLY A 194 12.88 -9.28 -1.23
CA GLY A 194 12.74 -10.55 -1.95
C GLY A 194 12.48 -10.35 -3.44
N LEU A 195 11.59 -9.44 -3.80
CA LEU A 195 11.31 -9.11 -5.20
C LEU A 195 12.51 -8.42 -5.88
N GLY A 196 13.15 -7.46 -5.20
CA GLY A 196 14.37 -6.82 -5.67
C GLY A 196 15.51 -7.83 -5.90
N TYR A 197 15.64 -8.82 -4.99
CA TYR A 197 16.59 -9.92 -5.17
C TYR A 197 16.21 -10.84 -6.33
N ALA A 198 14.94 -11.16 -6.48
CA ALA A 198 14.46 -11.98 -7.60
C ALA A 198 14.79 -11.33 -8.96
N LEU A 199 14.72 -10.00 -9.04
CA LEU A 199 14.98 -9.23 -10.25
C LEU A 199 16.48 -8.97 -10.51
N THR A 200 17.32 -8.91 -9.47
CA THR A 200 18.71 -8.46 -9.62
C THR A 200 19.77 -9.49 -9.29
N ARG A 201 19.41 -10.50 -8.47
CA ARG A 201 20.33 -11.51 -7.90
C ARG A 201 21.44 -10.91 -7.04
N LYS A 202 21.33 -9.64 -6.65
CA LYS A 202 22.35 -8.94 -5.85
C LYS A 202 21.70 -8.21 -4.67
N TYR A 203 22.21 -8.47 -3.46
CA TYR A 203 21.69 -7.90 -2.21
C TYR A 203 21.67 -6.37 -2.21
N ARG A 204 22.71 -5.71 -2.74
CA ARG A 204 22.80 -4.24 -2.77
C ARG A 204 21.61 -3.58 -3.49
N TYR A 205 21.15 -4.16 -4.59
CA TYR A 205 19.99 -3.63 -5.33
C TYR A 205 18.67 -4.06 -4.69
N ALA A 206 18.61 -5.25 -4.10
CA ALA A 206 17.48 -5.68 -3.29
C ALA A 206 17.28 -4.77 -2.06
N THR A 207 18.38 -4.37 -1.40
CA THR A 207 18.35 -3.39 -0.30
C THR A 207 17.83 -2.04 -0.76
N PHE A 208 18.17 -1.59 -1.97
CA PHE A 208 17.63 -0.34 -2.52
C PHE A 208 16.11 -0.40 -2.67
N SER A 209 15.54 -1.50 -3.22
CA SER A 209 14.07 -1.70 -3.26
C SER A 209 13.47 -1.68 -1.86
N CYS A 210 14.09 -2.37 -0.90
CA CYS A 210 13.63 -2.40 0.48
C CYS A 210 13.56 -1.00 1.09
N LEU A 211 14.67 -0.24 1.01
CA LEU A 211 14.74 1.12 1.55
C LEU A 211 13.75 2.06 0.86
N SER A 212 13.60 1.96 -0.47
CA SER A 212 12.67 2.80 -1.25
C SER A 212 11.21 2.58 -0.90
N VAL A 213 10.84 1.34 -0.53
CA VAL A 213 9.47 1.02 -0.08
C VAL A 213 9.27 1.40 1.39
N THR A 214 10.27 1.21 2.26
CA THR A 214 10.01 1.21 3.70
C THR A 214 10.51 2.46 4.45
N LEU A 215 11.49 3.16 3.91
CA LEU A 215 12.17 4.24 4.63
C LEU A 215 12.34 5.52 3.82
N LEU A 216 12.74 5.44 2.54
CA LEU A 216 13.02 6.64 1.77
C LEU A 216 11.74 7.44 1.51
N GLY A 217 11.84 8.76 1.63
CA GLY A 217 10.76 9.69 1.34
C GLY A 217 10.89 10.33 -0.05
N ASN A 218 10.00 11.27 -0.33
CA ASN A 218 10.07 12.13 -1.50
C ASN A 218 11.12 13.26 -1.31
N LEU A 219 11.23 14.16 -2.26
CA LEU A 219 12.22 15.25 -2.22
C LEU A 219 11.69 16.52 -1.50
N ASP A 220 10.71 16.39 -0.61
CA ASP A 220 10.13 17.49 0.16
C ASP A 220 11.18 18.28 0.97
N TYR A 221 12.25 17.62 1.42
CA TYR A 221 13.36 18.30 2.08
C TYR A 221 13.94 19.45 1.24
N TRP A 222 14.18 19.21 -0.05
CA TRP A 222 14.65 20.23 -0.97
C TRP A 222 13.57 21.25 -1.32
N HIS A 223 12.32 20.78 -1.47
CA HIS A 223 11.18 21.66 -1.70
C HIS A 223 11.08 22.73 -0.60
N ARG A 224 11.21 22.34 0.66
CA ARG A 224 11.18 23.26 1.80
C ARG A 224 12.40 24.15 1.86
N ALA A 225 13.59 23.63 1.54
CA ALA A 225 14.78 24.47 1.46
C ALA A 225 14.61 25.61 0.45
N PHE A 226 14.02 25.33 -0.72
CA PHE A 226 13.69 26.36 -1.72
C PHE A 226 12.54 27.29 -1.27
N GLN A 227 11.54 26.77 -0.57
CA GLN A 227 10.51 27.63 0.02
C GLN A 227 11.12 28.58 1.07
N SER A 228 12.01 28.11 1.91
CA SER A 228 12.73 28.96 2.89
C SER A 228 13.59 30.04 2.23
N PHE A 229 14.11 29.78 1.02
CA PHE A 229 14.77 30.81 0.22
C PHE A 229 13.79 31.94 -0.14
N SER A 230 12.57 31.61 -0.54
CA SER A 230 11.61 32.58 -1.06
C SER A 230 10.84 33.33 0.04
N ILE A 231 10.41 32.64 1.10
CA ILE A 231 9.51 33.20 2.12
C ILE A 231 10.12 33.30 3.52
N GLY A 232 11.20 32.58 3.82
CA GLY A 232 11.85 32.51 5.14
C GLY A 232 11.08 31.62 6.12
N ASP A 233 9.89 32.05 6.56
CA ASP A 233 9.06 31.33 7.56
C ASP A 233 8.11 30.33 6.92
N LEU A 234 8.38 29.04 7.06
CA LEU A 234 7.55 27.97 6.49
C LEU A 234 6.19 27.82 7.18
N ARG A 235 6.01 28.30 8.41
CA ARG A 235 4.70 28.31 9.09
C ARG A 235 3.65 29.09 8.30
N ALA A 236 4.07 30.18 7.68
CA ALA A 236 3.18 31.00 6.85
C ALA A 236 2.54 30.19 5.71
N THR A 237 3.28 29.23 5.15
CA THR A 237 2.78 28.40 4.05
C THR A 237 1.82 27.29 4.52
N TYR A 238 2.08 26.70 5.68
CA TYR A 238 1.39 25.48 6.12
C TYR A 238 0.25 25.76 7.09
N TYR A 239 0.36 26.81 7.91
CA TYR A 239 -0.60 27.10 8.97
C TYR A 239 -1.37 28.42 8.76
N HIS A 240 -1.19 29.07 7.63
CA HIS A 240 -1.82 30.37 7.31
C HIS A 240 -1.56 31.48 8.35
N PHE A 241 -0.40 31.46 8.98
CA PHE A 241 0.06 32.56 9.84
C PHE A 241 0.79 33.64 9.03
N ASN A 242 0.82 34.86 9.53
CA ASN A 242 1.69 35.89 8.98
C ASN A 242 3.16 35.47 9.13
N PRO A 243 4.00 35.61 8.07
CA PRO A 243 5.40 35.27 8.12
C PRO A 243 6.10 36.06 9.22
N ASP A 244 6.91 35.40 10.04
CA ASP A 244 7.80 36.06 10.99
C ASP A 244 8.94 36.75 10.23
N PRO A 245 9.01 38.10 10.24
CA PRO A 245 10.04 38.85 9.51
C PRO A 245 11.45 38.61 10.07
N SER A 246 11.61 38.10 11.28
CA SER A 246 12.91 37.79 11.87
C SER A 246 13.56 36.55 11.23
N ILE A 247 12.81 35.72 10.53
CA ILE A 247 13.32 34.54 9.84
C ILE A 247 13.89 34.96 8.47
N PRO A 248 15.19 34.77 8.25
CA PRO A 248 15.82 35.28 7.05
C PRO A 248 15.40 34.56 5.79
N LYS A 249 15.32 35.31 4.68
CA LYS A 249 15.07 34.81 3.31
C LYS A 249 16.39 34.66 2.54
N GLY A 250 16.31 34.29 1.27
CA GLY A 250 17.45 34.13 0.37
C GLY A 250 18.37 32.98 0.79
N LEU A 251 19.68 33.12 0.51
CA LEU A 251 20.65 32.08 0.85
C LEU A 251 20.69 31.78 2.35
N ALA A 252 20.51 32.77 3.21
CA ALA A 252 20.44 32.55 4.65
C ALA A 252 19.25 31.73 5.08
N GLY A 253 18.06 31.90 4.45
CA GLY A 253 16.90 31.06 4.64
C GLY A 253 17.14 29.63 4.18
N PHE A 254 17.64 29.47 2.95
CA PHE A 254 17.95 28.18 2.37
C PHE A 254 18.93 27.35 3.23
N PHE A 255 20.11 27.91 3.50
CA PHE A 255 21.12 27.21 4.31
C PHE A 255 20.66 27.04 5.77
N GLY A 256 19.92 28.01 6.31
CA GLY A 256 19.32 27.91 7.63
C GLY A 256 18.40 26.69 7.75
N PHE A 257 17.59 26.39 6.71
CA PHE A 257 16.81 25.16 6.67
C PHE A 257 17.68 23.92 6.47
N VAL A 258 18.61 23.95 5.50
CA VAL A 258 19.46 22.78 5.19
C VAL A 258 20.25 22.30 6.41
N PHE A 259 20.81 23.23 7.21
CA PHE A 259 21.63 22.87 8.37
C PHE A 259 20.84 22.70 9.67
N ASN A 260 19.63 23.26 9.76
CA ASN A 260 18.80 23.15 10.96
C ASN A 260 17.30 23.06 10.61
N PRO A 261 16.86 22.00 9.90
CA PRO A 261 15.49 21.87 9.44
C PRO A 261 14.49 21.79 10.59
N LEU A 262 14.84 21.19 11.72
CA LEU A 262 13.95 21.04 12.88
C LEU A 262 13.61 22.38 13.53
N SER A 263 14.55 23.30 13.64
CA SER A 263 14.30 24.66 14.15
C SER A 263 13.56 25.54 13.13
N ARG A 264 13.54 25.13 11.86
CA ARG A 264 12.92 25.83 10.73
C ARG A 264 11.59 25.19 10.31
N TYR A 265 10.90 24.52 11.24
CA TYR A 265 9.57 23.95 11.06
C TYR A 265 9.52 22.79 10.07
N TRP A 266 10.35 21.78 10.30
CA TRP A 266 10.09 20.46 9.74
C TRP A 266 8.75 19.96 10.28
N ASP A 267 7.89 19.49 9.39
CA ASP A 267 6.63 18.83 9.71
C ASP A 267 6.49 17.63 8.78
N TYR A 268 6.65 16.42 9.32
CA TYR A 268 6.63 15.18 8.54
C TYR A 268 5.33 15.00 7.75
N PHE A 269 4.22 15.52 8.28
CA PHE A 269 2.90 15.37 7.68
C PHE A 269 2.79 16.11 6.34
N GLN A 270 3.41 17.26 6.21
CA GLN A 270 3.36 18.07 5.00
C GLN A 270 4.06 17.41 3.80
N ALA A 271 5.01 16.50 4.01
CA ALA A 271 5.63 15.73 2.93
C ALA A 271 4.62 14.89 2.13
N SER A 272 3.45 14.63 2.68
CA SER A 272 2.33 13.95 2.03
C SER A 272 1.27 14.91 1.46
N ARG A 273 1.54 16.20 1.39
CA ARG A 273 0.62 17.27 0.94
C ARG A 273 1.35 18.24 -0.01
N ILE A 274 2.01 17.70 -1.04
CA ILE A 274 2.89 18.46 -1.96
C ILE A 274 2.08 19.15 -3.05
N ILE A 275 1.13 18.43 -3.70
CA ILE A 275 0.34 18.99 -4.80
C ILE A 275 -0.65 19.99 -4.24
N THR A 276 -0.48 21.28 -4.61
CA THR A 276 -1.43 22.33 -4.28
C THR A 276 -2.43 22.52 -5.43
N VAL A 277 -3.71 22.61 -5.07
CA VAL A 277 -4.80 22.96 -5.97
C VAL A 277 -5.22 24.40 -5.66
N PRO A 278 -5.24 25.32 -6.63
CA PRO A 278 -5.70 26.67 -6.39
C PRO A 278 -7.16 26.72 -5.85
N PRO A 279 -7.48 27.63 -4.92
CA PRO A 279 -6.58 28.68 -4.39
C PRO A 279 -5.64 28.21 -3.26
N THR A 280 -5.99 27.20 -2.46
CA THR A 280 -5.21 26.85 -1.25
C THR A 280 -5.23 25.37 -0.84
N GLU A 281 -6.09 24.57 -1.45
CA GLU A 281 -6.27 23.17 -1.08
C GLU A 281 -5.09 22.29 -1.51
N LYS A 282 -4.80 21.27 -0.70
CA LYS A 282 -3.70 20.34 -0.97
C LYS A 282 -4.22 18.92 -1.13
N LEU A 283 -3.78 18.25 -2.20
CA LEU A 283 -4.10 16.84 -2.41
C LEU A 283 -3.25 15.95 -1.49
N ILE A 284 -3.81 14.80 -1.14
CA ILE A 284 -3.08 13.73 -0.44
C ILE A 284 -2.12 13.08 -1.43
N ASN A 285 -0.83 13.07 -1.07
CA ASN A 285 0.26 12.44 -1.82
C ASN A 285 1.11 11.57 -0.89
N GLU A 286 0.46 10.66 -0.20
CA GLU A 286 1.15 9.74 0.68
C GLU A 286 2.07 8.80 -0.10
N PHE A 287 3.10 8.34 0.56
CA PHE A 287 4.04 7.33 0.11
C PHE A 287 4.31 6.34 1.26
N PRO A 288 4.75 5.12 0.99
CA PRO A 288 4.76 4.05 2.00
C PRO A 288 5.49 4.39 3.30
N SER A 289 6.66 5.03 3.20
CA SER A 289 7.41 5.46 4.38
C SER A 289 6.62 6.46 5.24
N PHE A 290 5.91 7.42 4.63
CA PHE A 290 5.03 8.34 5.34
C PHE A 290 3.95 7.57 6.12
N SER A 291 3.24 6.66 5.43
CA SER A 291 2.12 5.92 6.04
C SER A 291 2.59 5.02 7.18
N PHE A 292 3.78 4.40 7.07
CA PHE A 292 4.39 3.66 8.18
C PHE A 292 4.73 4.55 9.37
N PHE A 293 5.25 5.74 9.14
CA PHE A 293 5.52 6.70 10.22
C PHE A 293 4.24 7.31 10.79
N LEU A 294 3.21 7.57 9.99
CA LEU A 294 1.88 7.98 10.46
C LEU A 294 1.28 6.91 11.38
N SER A 295 1.56 5.66 11.08
CA SER A 295 1.16 4.49 11.87
C SER A 295 -0.35 4.26 11.92
N ASP A 296 -1.06 4.57 10.85
CA ASP A 296 -2.43 4.17 10.63
C ASP A 296 -2.46 2.79 9.99
N LEU A 297 -3.37 1.92 10.41
CA LEU A 297 -3.59 0.59 9.79
C LEU A 297 -4.52 0.68 8.57
N HIS A 298 -4.32 1.70 7.77
CA HIS A 298 -5.16 1.93 6.60
C HIS A 298 -5.06 0.77 5.59
N PRO A 299 -6.15 0.43 4.87
CA PRO A 299 -6.19 -0.65 3.89
C PRO A 299 -5.04 -0.64 2.88
N HIS A 300 -4.68 0.53 2.33
CA HIS A 300 -3.57 0.63 1.36
C HIS A 300 -2.19 0.36 1.98
N VAL A 301 -2.01 0.60 3.28
CA VAL A 301 -0.76 0.29 4.00
C VAL A 301 -0.67 -1.22 4.25
N MET A 302 -1.75 -1.82 4.75
CA MET A 302 -1.82 -3.26 4.96
C MET A 302 -1.73 -4.06 3.66
N ALA A 303 -2.14 -3.48 2.53
CA ALA A 303 -2.06 -4.10 1.21
C ALA A 303 -0.62 -4.18 0.65
N ILE A 304 0.33 -3.33 1.08
CA ILE A 304 1.70 -3.27 0.52
C ILE A 304 2.36 -4.64 0.39
N PRO A 305 2.46 -5.47 1.45
CA PRO A 305 3.09 -6.79 1.36
C PRO A 305 2.39 -7.71 0.34
N PHE A 306 1.07 -7.62 0.23
CA PHE A 306 0.26 -8.45 -0.69
C PHE A 306 0.39 -7.97 -2.14
N VAL A 307 0.49 -6.68 -2.39
CA VAL A 307 0.81 -6.10 -3.70
C VAL A 307 2.18 -6.60 -4.16
N LEU A 308 3.20 -6.51 -3.31
CA LEU A 308 4.55 -6.99 -3.61
C LEU A 308 4.59 -8.51 -3.82
N PHE A 309 3.82 -9.27 -3.05
CA PHE A 309 3.65 -10.70 -3.25
C PHE A 309 2.99 -11.02 -4.59
N THR A 310 1.95 -10.29 -4.96
CA THR A 310 1.28 -10.45 -6.25
C THR A 310 2.22 -10.14 -7.41
N LEU A 311 3.01 -9.06 -7.33
CA LEU A 311 4.03 -8.73 -8.32
C LEU A 311 5.09 -9.85 -8.47
N ALA A 312 5.55 -10.42 -7.36
CA ALA A 312 6.47 -11.54 -7.36
C ALA A 312 5.87 -12.80 -7.98
N LEU A 313 4.58 -13.05 -7.73
CA LEU A 313 3.84 -14.16 -8.33
C LEU A 313 3.69 -13.98 -9.84
N VAL A 314 3.33 -12.77 -10.31
CA VAL A 314 3.27 -12.45 -11.76
C VAL A 314 4.65 -12.62 -12.40
N PHE A 315 5.71 -12.15 -11.75
CA PHE A 315 7.07 -12.35 -12.26
C PHE A 315 7.47 -13.83 -12.30
N SER A 316 7.11 -14.62 -11.29
CA SER A 316 7.31 -16.08 -11.30
C SER A 316 6.59 -16.75 -12.47
N MET A 317 5.35 -16.34 -12.75
CA MET A 317 4.58 -16.82 -13.91
C MET A 317 5.23 -16.41 -15.23
N MET A 318 5.71 -15.17 -15.34
CA MET A 318 6.42 -14.68 -16.54
C MET A 318 7.74 -15.45 -16.80
N LYS A 319 8.39 -15.97 -15.76
CA LYS A 319 9.58 -16.83 -15.91
C LYS A 319 9.28 -18.27 -16.34
N ALA A 320 8.05 -18.71 -16.23
CA ALA A 320 7.67 -20.05 -16.64
C ALA A 320 7.92 -20.28 -18.15
N PRO A 321 8.36 -21.49 -18.55
CA PRO A 321 8.73 -21.73 -19.95
C PRO A 321 7.55 -21.89 -20.91
N ILE A 322 6.34 -22.10 -20.41
CA ILE A 322 5.19 -22.53 -21.22
C ILE A 322 3.99 -21.57 -21.05
N PRO A 323 3.34 -21.15 -22.17
CA PRO A 323 2.32 -20.09 -22.14
C PRO A 323 0.87 -20.62 -22.00
N SER A 324 0.63 -21.65 -21.24
CA SER A 324 -0.70 -22.22 -21.03
C SER A 324 -0.98 -22.44 -19.54
N LEU A 325 -2.05 -23.17 -19.19
CA LEU A 325 -2.24 -23.66 -17.82
C LEU A 325 -1.02 -24.43 -17.29
N GLU A 326 -0.17 -24.91 -18.15
CA GLU A 326 1.15 -25.48 -17.82
C GLU A 326 2.12 -24.47 -17.19
N VAL A 327 1.86 -23.16 -17.28
CA VAL A 327 2.51 -22.12 -16.44
C VAL A 327 2.48 -22.53 -14.98
N PHE A 328 1.39 -23.18 -14.56
CA PHE A 328 1.25 -23.73 -13.24
C PHE A 328 1.98 -25.07 -13.04
N GLY A 329 2.48 -25.67 -14.10
CA GLY A 329 3.39 -26.82 -14.17
C GLY A 329 3.04 -28.04 -13.33
N GLY A 330 2.80 -29.16 -13.93
CA GLY A 330 2.57 -30.42 -13.28
C GLY A 330 1.25 -31.10 -13.66
N ARG A 331 0.86 -32.11 -12.85
CA ARG A 331 -0.40 -32.86 -13.09
C ARG A 331 -1.61 -31.98 -12.83
N ARG A 332 -2.72 -32.20 -13.53
CA ARG A 332 -3.96 -31.38 -13.48
C ARG A 332 -4.40 -30.94 -12.06
N PRO A 333 -4.43 -31.79 -11.02
CA PRO A 333 -4.84 -31.33 -9.67
C PRO A 333 -3.96 -30.22 -9.11
N TRP A 334 -2.66 -30.27 -9.38
CA TRP A 334 -1.69 -29.27 -8.90
C TRP A 334 -1.82 -27.95 -9.66
N GLN A 335 -2.13 -28.02 -10.94
CA GLN A 335 -2.43 -26.84 -11.74
C GLN A 335 -3.66 -26.12 -11.21
N VAL A 336 -4.74 -26.86 -10.89
CA VAL A 336 -5.95 -26.29 -10.29
C VAL A 336 -5.63 -25.65 -8.94
N MET A 337 -4.87 -26.34 -8.07
CA MET A 337 -4.51 -25.79 -6.77
C MET A 337 -3.68 -24.50 -6.90
N GLN A 338 -2.72 -24.46 -7.81
CA GLN A 338 -1.94 -23.25 -8.08
C GLN A 338 -2.81 -22.11 -8.62
N LEU A 339 -3.75 -22.42 -9.52
CA LEU A 339 -4.72 -21.46 -10.03
C LEU A 339 -5.57 -20.89 -8.90
N VAL A 340 -6.10 -21.76 -8.02
CA VAL A 340 -6.92 -21.33 -6.87
C VAL A 340 -6.10 -20.45 -5.92
N LEU A 341 -4.86 -20.84 -5.60
CA LEU A 341 -3.96 -20.02 -4.76
C LEU A 341 -3.64 -18.67 -5.44
N THR A 342 -3.39 -18.68 -6.74
CA THR A 342 -3.15 -17.44 -7.50
C THR A 342 -4.38 -16.54 -7.50
N ALA A 343 -5.55 -17.09 -7.75
CA ALA A 343 -6.83 -16.37 -7.70
C ALA A 343 -7.13 -15.83 -6.29
N MET A 344 -6.80 -16.60 -5.25
CA MET A 344 -6.92 -16.16 -3.85
C MET A 344 -6.01 -14.95 -3.57
N VAL A 345 -4.76 -14.96 -4.06
CA VAL A 345 -3.83 -13.83 -3.91
C VAL A 345 -4.37 -12.59 -4.63
N PHE A 346 -4.78 -12.71 -5.89
CA PHE A 346 -5.35 -11.59 -6.64
C PHE A 346 -6.65 -11.06 -6.00
N GLY A 347 -7.54 -11.94 -5.60
CA GLY A 347 -8.82 -11.57 -4.99
C GLY A 347 -8.65 -10.87 -3.64
N SER A 348 -7.59 -11.21 -2.89
CA SER A 348 -7.29 -10.54 -1.62
C SER A 348 -7.03 -9.04 -1.79
N LEU A 349 -6.49 -8.61 -2.93
CA LEU A 349 -6.26 -7.19 -3.21
C LEU A 349 -7.57 -6.40 -3.26
N GLY A 350 -8.61 -6.96 -3.92
CA GLY A 350 -9.92 -6.33 -3.96
C GLY A 350 -10.58 -6.19 -2.59
N PHE A 351 -10.24 -7.07 -1.66
CA PHE A 351 -10.74 -7.08 -0.29
C PHE A 351 -9.85 -6.29 0.69
N LEU A 352 -8.54 -6.19 0.42
CA LEU A 352 -7.60 -5.35 1.18
C LEU A 352 -7.69 -3.88 0.77
N ASN A 353 -7.63 -3.62 -0.54
CA ASN A 353 -7.71 -2.29 -1.13
C ASN A 353 -8.05 -2.42 -2.62
N SER A 354 -9.32 -2.23 -2.96
CA SER A 354 -9.80 -2.50 -4.33
C SER A 354 -9.12 -1.66 -5.42
N TRP A 355 -8.47 -0.55 -5.07
CA TRP A 355 -7.71 0.28 -6.01
C TRP A 355 -6.48 -0.42 -6.59
N ASP A 356 -5.92 -1.42 -5.88
CA ASP A 356 -4.75 -2.17 -6.35
C ASP A 356 -5.11 -3.23 -7.39
N PHE A 357 -6.32 -3.79 -7.32
CA PHE A 357 -6.73 -4.93 -8.15
C PHE A 357 -6.66 -4.65 -9.66
N PRO A 358 -7.23 -3.54 -10.21
CA PRO A 358 -7.16 -3.25 -11.63
C PRO A 358 -5.72 -3.09 -12.15
N THR A 359 -4.87 -2.42 -11.36
CA THR A 359 -3.46 -2.20 -11.70
C THR A 359 -2.70 -3.52 -11.79
N LEU A 360 -2.91 -4.43 -10.83
CA LEU A 360 -2.23 -5.73 -10.82
C LEU A 360 -2.76 -6.67 -11.92
N VAL A 361 -4.05 -6.59 -12.27
CA VAL A 361 -4.62 -7.29 -13.43
C VAL A 361 -4.02 -6.78 -14.74
N LEU A 362 -3.83 -5.46 -14.88
CA LEU A 362 -3.14 -4.87 -16.03
C LEU A 362 -1.70 -5.38 -16.16
N ILE A 363 -0.95 -5.38 -15.05
CA ILE A 363 0.44 -5.90 -15.01
C ILE A 363 0.47 -7.39 -15.35
N LEU A 364 -0.47 -8.19 -14.85
CA LEU A 364 -0.63 -9.60 -15.21
C LEU A 364 -0.84 -9.76 -16.71
N GLY A 365 -1.79 -9.01 -17.29
CA GLY A 365 -2.12 -9.06 -18.70
C GLY A 365 -0.91 -8.74 -19.59
N ILE A 366 -0.23 -7.62 -19.32
CA ILE A 366 0.96 -7.21 -20.09
C ILE A 366 2.08 -8.25 -19.95
N SER A 367 2.36 -8.72 -18.73
CA SER A 367 3.43 -9.69 -18.46
C SER A 367 3.18 -11.04 -19.14
N MET A 368 1.93 -11.52 -19.11
CA MET A 368 1.55 -12.76 -19.79
C MET A 368 1.58 -12.61 -21.31
N GLY A 369 1.19 -11.45 -21.85
CA GLY A 369 1.31 -11.14 -23.26
C GLY A 369 2.77 -11.22 -23.72
N PHE A 370 3.70 -10.61 -22.99
CA PHE A 370 5.14 -10.70 -23.30
C PHE A 370 5.69 -12.12 -23.18
N GLN A 371 5.28 -12.86 -22.15
CA GLN A 371 5.69 -14.25 -22.02
C GLN A 371 5.31 -15.08 -23.25
N LEU A 372 4.07 -14.93 -23.72
CA LEU A 372 3.59 -15.65 -24.92
C LEU A 372 4.37 -15.29 -26.17
N LEU A 373 4.62 -14.00 -26.40
CA LEU A 373 5.40 -13.53 -27.53
C LEU A 373 6.83 -14.08 -27.54
N TRP A 374 7.42 -14.28 -26.35
CA TRP A 374 8.78 -14.81 -26.24
C TRP A 374 8.87 -16.32 -26.35
N THR A 375 7.95 -17.05 -25.76
CA THR A 375 8.02 -18.52 -25.69
C THR A 375 7.44 -19.19 -26.93
N SER A 376 6.61 -18.49 -27.68
CA SER A 376 5.89 -19.07 -28.83
C SER A 376 5.75 -18.09 -30.02
N PRO A 377 6.87 -17.52 -30.51
CA PRO A 377 6.81 -16.53 -31.60
C PRO A 377 6.27 -17.09 -32.90
N SER A 378 6.32 -18.42 -33.11
CA SER A 378 5.81 -19.13 -34.31
C SER A 378 4.36 -19.61 -34.16
N MET A 379 3.73 -19.42 -33.00
CA MET A 379 2.35 -19.82 -32.78
C MET A 379 1.39 -18.87 -33.49
N GLU A 380 0.32 -19.41 -34.10
CA GLU A 380 -0.74 -18.57 -34.68
C GLU A 380 -1.32 -17.62 -33.65
N SER A 381 -1.65 -16.40 -34.04
CA SER A 381 -2.16 -15.37 -33.13
C SER A 381 -3.43 -15.81 -32.37
N LYS A 382 -4.31 -16.60 -33.02
CA LYS A 382 -5.51 -17.16 -32.41
C LYS A 382 -5.20 -18.09 -31.23
N GLU A 383 -4.19 -18.95 -31.35
CA GLU A 383 -3.75 -19.86 -30.29
C GLU A 383 -3.02 -19.11 -29.17
N GLN A 384 -2.27 -18.06 -29.49
CA GLN A 384 -1.70 -17.17 -28.49
C GLN A 384 -2.80 -16.51 -27.64
N TRP A 385 -3.83 -15.95 -28.27
CA TRP A 385 -4.97 -15.35 -27.57
C TRP A 385 -5.74 -16.35 -26.72
N LYS A 386 -5.95 -17.58 -27.19
CA LYS A 386 -6.55 -18.64 -26.39
C LYS A 386 -5.70 -18.95 -25.15
N SER A 387 -4.39 -19.14 -25.33
CA SER A 387 -3.48 -19.43 -24.23
C SER A 387 -3.45 -18.30 -23.19
N PHE A 388 -3.44 -17.05 -23.68
CA PHE A 388 -3.55 -15.87 -22.81
C PHE A 388 -4.85 -15.88 -22.00
N ALA A 389 -5.99 -16.10 -22.69
CA ALA A 389 -7.29 -16.11 -22.02
C ALA A 389 -7.40 -17.25 -21.00
N TRP A 390 -6.86 -18.43 -21.29
CA TRP A 390 -6.83 -19.57 -20.37
C TRP A 390 -5.99 -19.36 -19.11
N VAL A 391 -5.09 -18.38 -19.08
CA VAL A 391 -4.35 -18.01 -17.90
C VAL A 391 -5.02 -16.85 -17.15
N VAL A 392 -5.29 -15.76 -17.85
CA VAL A 392 -5.74 -14.51 -17.22
C VAL A 392 -7.19 -14.60 -16.75
N VAL A 393 -8.10 -15.11 -17.59
CA VAL A 393 -9.55 -15.14 -17.30
C VAL A 393 -9.87 -15.98 -16.05
N PRO A 394 -9.33 -17.21 -15.90
CA PRO A 394 -9.61 -17.99 -14.69
C PRO A 394 -9.06 -17.37 -13.40
N ILE A 395 -7.93 -16.68 -13.46
CA ILE A 395 -7.37 -15.96 -12.31
C ILE A 395 -8.30 -14.83 -11.89
N VAL A 396 -8.74 -14.00 -12.85
CA VAL A 396 -9.60 -12.85 -12.57
C VAL A 396 -11.00 -13.32 -12.12
N ALA A 397 -11.60 -14.28 -12.84
CA ALA A 397 -12.89 -14.83 -12.46
C ALA A 397 -12.83 -15.53 -11.09
N GLY A 398 -11.79 -16.31 -10.84
CA GLY A 398 -11.56 -16.97 -9.55
C GLY A 398 -11.36 -15.95 -8.41
N ALA A 399 -10.67 -14.84 -8.67
CA ALA A 399 -10.50 -13.76 -7.70
C ALA A 399 -11.86 -13.18 -7.24
N PHE A 400 -12.80 -12.95 -8.15
CA PHE A 400 -14.15 -12.50 -7.79
C PHE A 400 -14.98 -13.60 -7.11
N LEU A 401 -14.91 -14.83 -7.62
CA LEU A 401 -15.70 -15.95 -7.08
C LEU A 401 -15.30 -16.30 -5.64
N LEU A 402 -14.00 -16.34 -5.34
CA LEU A 402 -13.50 -16.67 -4.01
C LEU A 402 -13.89 -15.62 -2.95
N TYR A 403 -14.07 -14.37 -3.35
CA TYR A 403 -14.44 -13.26 -2.45
C TYR A 403 -15.87 -12.76 -2.70
N ALA A 404 -16.71 -13.54 -3.40
CA ALA A 404 -18.08 -13.17 -3.69
C ALA A 404 -18.92 -12.77 -2.46
N PRO A 405 -18.81 -13.44 -1.28
CA PRO A 405 -19.55 -13.02 -0.09
C PRO A 405 -19.22 -11.58 0.37
N PHE A 406 -17.98 -11.13 0.19
CA PHE A 406 -17.60 -9.75 0.45
C PHE A 406 -18.28 -8.77 -0.52
N TYR A 407 -18.15 -9.02 -1.82
CA TYR A 407 -18.72 -8.14 -2.85
C TYR A 407 -20.26 -8.07 -2.80
N ALA A 408 -20.92 -9.14 -2.34
CA ALA A 408 -22.38 -9.13 -2.17
C ALA A 408 -22.88 -8.13 -1.12
N LYS A 409 -22.04 -7.78 -0.13
CA LYS A 409 -22.40 -6.86 0.96
C LYS A 409 -21.71 -5.50 0.86
N PHE A 410 -20.59 -5.43 0.17
CA PHE A 410 -19.79 -4.21 0.02
C PHE A 410 -20.55 -3.14 -0.78
N GLN A 411 -20.56 -1.91 -0.28
CA GLN A 411 -21.08 -0.73 -0.96
C GLN A 411 -19.91 0.11 -1.46
N SER A 412 -19.80 0.26 -2.78
CA SER A 412 -18.74 1.06 -3.38
C SER A 412 -19.02 2.55 -3.20
N GLN A 413 -18.00 3.31 -2.83
CA GLN A 413 -18.04 4.78 -2.80
C GLN A 413 -17.96 5.39 -4.21
N ALA A 414 -17.49 4.63 -5.20
CA ALA A 414 -17.30 5.08 -6.56
C ALA A 414 -18.65 5.29 -7.28
N LYS A 415 -18.83 6.49 -7.86
CA LYS A 415 -20.04 6.91 -8.59
C LYS A 415 -19.82 7.00 -10.11
N GLY A 416 -18.67 6.52 -10.61
CA GLY A 416 -18.29 6.56 -12.02
C GLY A 416 -16.99 7.32 -12.26
N LEU A 417 -16.75 7.72 -13.51
CA LEU A 417 -15.56 8.45 -13.92
C LEU A 417 -15.90 9.89 -14.33
N GLY A 418 -14.98 10.81 -14.06
CA GLY A 418 -15.05 12.20 -14.47
C GLY A 418 -13.77 12.63 -15.20
N LEU A 419 -13.86 13.73 -15.97
CA LEU A 419 -12.71 14.34 -16.65
C LEU A 419 -12.03 15.35 -15.73
N VAL A 420 -10.70 15.29 -15.69
CA VAL A 420 -9.88 16.21 -14.88
C VAL A 420 -9.92 17.62 -15.46
N LYS A 421 -10.18 18.60 -14.62
CA LYS A 421 -10.20 20.02 -14.95
C LYS A 421 -8.84 20.68 -14.70
N ASP A 422 -8.28 20.42 -13.50
CA ASP A 422 -7.05 21.05 -13.02
C ASP A 422 -5.95 20.01 -12.95
N ARG A 423 -4.87 20.20 -13.74
CA ARG A 423 -3.76 19.26 -13.86
C ARG A 423 -2.63 19.58 -12.88
N THR A 424 -1.86 18.57 -12.59
CA THR A 424 -0.69 18.67 -11.71
C THR A 424 0.45 19.43 -12.40
N ASP A 425 1.16 20.27 -11.66
CA ASP A 425 2.39 20.90 -12.13
C ASP A 425 3.53 19.87 -12.17
N LEU A 426 4.35 19.93 -13.22
CA LEU A 426 5.50 19.01 -13.40
C LEU A 426 6.49 19.06 -12.25
N TYR A 427 6.64 20.22 -11.62
CA TYR A 427 7.50 20.41 -10.45
C TYR A 427 7.09 19.47 -9.30
N TYR A 428 5.79 19.37 -9.00
CA TYR A 428 5.32 18.48 -7.92
C TYR A 428 5.59 17.01 -8.24
N LEU A 429 5.47 16.62 -9.50
CA LEU A 429 5.79 15.25 -9.91
C LEU A 429 7.28 14.94 -9.71
N PHE A 430 8.15 15.93 -9.99
CA PHE A 430 9.57 15.78 -9.72
C PHE A 430 9.86 15.68 -8.21
N ILE A 431 9.22 16.47 -7.37
CA ILE A 431 9.37 16.34 -5.92
C ILE A 431 8.91 14.96 -5.43
N LEU A 432 7.79 14.46 -5.95
CA LEU A 432 7.25 13.15 -5.53
C LEU A 432 8.13 11.98 -6.01
N PHE A 433 8.54 11.95 -7.27
CA PHE A 433 9.15 10.77 -7.89
C PHE A 433 10.59 11.00 -8.37
N GLY A 434 11.18 12.16 -8.11
CA GLY A 434 12.50 12.54 -8.64
C GLY A 434 13.62 11.57 -8.28
N LEU A 435 13.60 10.97 -7.09
CA LEU A 435 14.53 9.91 -6.70
C LEU A 435 14.58 8.76 -7.73
N PHE A 436 13.43 8.33 -8.20
CA PHE A 436 13.33 7.24 -9.18
C PHE A 436 13.67 7.72 -10.58
N LEU A 437 13.24 8.92 -10.96
CA LEU A 437 13.48 9.48 -12.29
C LEU A 437 14.97 9.62 -12.61
N ILE A 438 15.82 9.92 -11.60
CA ILE A 438 17.29 9.98 -11.74
C ILE A 438 17.87 8.63 -12.23
N VAL A 439 17.24 7.52 -11.87
CA VAL A 439 17.66 6.18 -12.30
C VAL A 439 16.96 5.76 -13.59
N LEU A 440 15.66 5.95 -13.69
CA LEU A 440 14.79 5.42 -14.75
C LEU A 440 15.02 6.12 -16.10
N VAL A 441 15.12 7.46 -16.10
CA VAL A 441 15.20 8.22 -17.36
C VAL A 441 16.46 7.85 -18.16
N PRO A 442 17.68 7.86 -17.59
CA PRO A 442 18.87 7.46 -18.35
C PRO A 442 18.78 6.04 -18.91
N VAL A 443 18.23 5.10 -18.13
CA VAL A 443 18.11 3.71 -18.54
C VAL A 443 17.12 3.54 -19.68
N LEU A 444 15.92 4.10 -19.56
CA LEU A 444 14.90 4.00 -20.62
C LEU A 444 15.37 4.64 -21.94
N VAL A 445 15.99 5.81 -21.84
CA VAL A 445 16.54 6.47 -23.04
C VAL A 445 17.65 5.63 -23.65
N GLY A 446 18.62 5.16 -22.86
CA GLY A 446 19.72 4.32 -23.36
C GLY A 446 19.20 3.05 -24.03
N ARG A 447 18.23 2.38 -23.44
CA ARG A 447 17.63 1.15 -23.99
C ARG A 447 16.77 1.39 -25.21
N ALA A 448 15.96 2.45 -25.22
CA ALA A 448 15.21 2.84 -26.41
C ALA A 448 16.14 3.12 -27.61
N MET A 449 17.26 3.80 -27.38
CA MET A 449 18.29 4.02 -28.39
C MET A 449 18.90 2.72 -28.88
N SER A 450 19.20 1.78 -27.98
CA SER A 450 19.71 0.44 -28.36
C SER A 450 18.71 -0.33 -29.23
N ALA A 451 17.41 -0.31 -28.85
CA ALA A 451 16.35 -0.95 -29.62
C ALA A 451 16.21 -0.38 -31.05
N LEU A 452 16.34 0.94 -31.18
CA LEU A 452 16.31 1.60 -32.48
C LEU A 452 17.52 1.25 -33.34
N GLN A 453 18.72 1.15 -32.71
CA GLN A 453 19.95 0.72 -33.42
C GLN A 453 19.90 -0.75 -33.89
N GLU A 454 19.33 -1.63 -33.05
CA GLU A 454 19.12 -3.04 -33.38
C GLU A 454 18.19 -3.19 -34.60
N LYS A 455 17.08 -2.46 -34.64
CA LYS A 455 16.14 -2.43 -35.77
C LYS A 455 16.77 -1.88 -37.04
N ALA A 456 17.70 -0.93 -36.93
CA ALA A 456 18.44 -0.39 -38.06
C ALA A 456 19.55 -1.34 -38.57
N GLY A 457 19.69 -2.55 -38.01
CA GLY A 457 20.71 -3.54 -38.40
C GLY A 457 22.14 -3.17 -38.02
N ARG A 458 22.33 -2.17 -37.16
CA ARG A 458 23.64 -1.61 -36.80
C ARG A 458 24.25 -2.24 -35.52
N SER A 459 23.47 -3.01 -34.77
CA SER A 459 23.96 -3.83 -33.66
C SER A 459 23.47 -5.25 -33.77
N LYS A 460 24.38 -6.22 -33.67
CA LYS A 460 24.02 -7.63 -33.51
C LYS A 460 24.24 -8.00 -32.05
N PRO A 461 23.29 -8.68 -31.40
CA PRO A 461 23.50 -9.18 -30.05
C PRO A 461 24.68 -10.16 -30.06
N LYS A 462 25.68 -9.94 -29.24
CA LYS A 462 26.79 -10.85 -29.02
C LYS A 462 26.32 -11.93 -28.07
N LYS A 463 26.34 -13.18 -28.54
CA LYS A 463 26.00 -14.33 -27.71
C LYS A 463 27.13 -14.53 -26.71
N SER A 464 26.84 -14.42 -25.41
CA SER A 464 27.82 -14.79 -24.40
C SER A 464 28.13 -16.28 -24.45
N GLU A 465 29.37 -16.65 -24.22
CA GLU A 465 29.76 -18.07 -24.10
C GLU A 465 29.28 -18.66 -22.77
N THR A 466 28.96 -17.81 -21.79
CA THR A 466 28.39 -18.24 -20.52
C THR A 466 26.89 -18.52 -20.66
N LEU A 467 26.49 -19.69 -20.16
CA LEU A 467 25.11 -20.15 -20.12
C LEU A 467 24.60 -19.99 -18.70
N GLU A 468 23.41 -19.44 -18.51
CA GLU A 468 22.74 -19.34 -17.21
C GLU A 468 21.62 -20.37 -17.12
N CYS A 469 21.50 -21.04 -15.97
CA CYS A 469 20.41 -21.97 -15.72
C CYS A 469 19.08 -21.25 -15.58
N VAL A 470 18.12 -21.58 -16.42
CA VAL A 470 16.77 -20.98 -16.45
C VAL A 470 16.02 -21.19 -15.12
N ILE A 471 16.37 -22.23 -14.35
CA ILE A 471 15.70 -22.58 -13.10
C ILE A 471 16.40 -21.97 -11.88
N CYS A 472 17.74 -22.13 -11.75
CA CYS A 472 18.46 -21.73 -10.53
C CYS A 472 19.39 -20.53 -10.71
N GLY A 473 19.56 -20.02 -11.95
CA GLY A 473 20.39 -18.84 -12.22
C GLY A 473 21.89 -19.05 -12.09
N ARG A 474 22.37 -20.30 -12.00
CA ARG A 474 23.80 -20.58 -11.96
C ARG A 474 24.40 -20.57 -13.35
N GLU A 475 25.53 -19.92 -13.46
CA GLU A 475 26.34 -19.96 -14.67
C GLU A 475 26.90 -21.36 -14.87
N GLY A 476 26.92 -21.83 -16.12
CA GLY A 476 27.47 -23.10 -16.52
C GLY A 476 28.11 -23.03 -17.89
N GLU A 477 29.21 -23.71 -18.07
CA GLU A 477 29.92 -23.80 -19.37
C GLU A 477 29.68 -25.16 -20.03
N GLY A 478 29.42 -25.13 -21.31
CA GLY A 478 29.56 -26.32 -22.20
C GLY A 478 28.54 -27.45 -22.04
N LYS A 479 27.54 -27.36 -21.20
CA LYS A 479 26.48 -28.36 -20.94
C LYS A 479 25.11 -27.84 -21.35
N LYS A 480 24.23 -28.74 -21.77
CA LYS A 480 22.85 -28.41 -22.17
C LYS A 480 21.94 -28.23 -20.94
N PHE A 481 22.32 -28.81 -19.79
CA PHE A 481 21.56 -28.78 -18.55
C PHE A 481 22.44 -28.44 -17.34
N CYS A 482 21.89 -27.72 -16.41
CA CYS A 482 22.56 -27.37 -15.17
C CYS A 482 22.85 -28.60 -14.32
N GLY A 483 24.12 -28.82 -14.01
CA GLY A 483 24.55 -29.98 -13.21
C GLY A 483 24.04 -29.95 -11.76
N TYR A 484 23.43 -28.83 -11.30
CA TYR A 484 22.94 -28.65 -9.94
C TYR A 484 21.44 -28.92 -9.80
N CYS A 485 20.60 -28.40 -10.71
CA CYS A 485 19.15 -28.52 -10.61
C CYS A 485 18.49 -29.20 -11.84
N GLY A 486 19.25 -29.65 -12.80
CA GLY A 486 18.74 -30.27 -14.04
C GLY A 486 18.04 -29.32 -15.01
N GLY A 487 17.99 -28.01 -14.69
CA GLY A 487 17.36 -27.02 -15.56
C GLY A 487 18.17 -26.76 -16.83
N GLU A 488 17.49 -26.34 -17.89
CA GLU A 488 18.14 -26.00 -19.17
C GLU A 488 19.04 -24.76 -18.98
N LEU A 489 20.23 -24.81 -19.56
CA LEU A 489 21.16 -23.70 -19.61
C LEU A 489 20.89 -22.88 -20.89
N ALA A 490 20.50 -21.62 -20.68
CA ALA A 490 20.26 -20.67 -21.78
C ALA A 490 21.43 -19.68 -21.89
N PRO A 491 21.77 -19.23 -23.10
CA PRO A 491 22.82 -18.24 -23.29
C PRO A 491 22.41 -16.89 -22.66
N ILE A 492 23.33 -16.29 -21.93
CA ILE A 492 23.22 -14.89 -21.52
C ILE A 492 23.53 -14.04 -22.76
N TYR A 493 22.62 -13.15 -23.12
CA TYR A 493 22.90 -12.19 -24.19
C TYR A 493 23.46 -10.91 -23.56
N ASP A 494 24.78 -10.73 -23.65
CA ASP A 494 25.39 -9.44 -23.34
C ASP A 494 25.12 -8.48 -24.50
N VAL A 495 24.42 -7.41 -24.21
CA VAL A 495 24.33 -6.29 -25.16
C VAL A 495 25.66 -5.55 -25.10
N GLU A 496 26.50 -5.73 -26.08
CA GLU A 496 27.65 -4.86 -26.27
C GLU A 496 27.10 -3.48 -26.66
N VAL A 497 26.95 -2.61 -25.65
CA VAL A 497 26.68 -1.19 -25.89
C VAL A 497 27.94 -0.63 -26.48
N THR A 498 27.95 -0.50 -27.81
CA THR A 498 29.04 0.22 -28.46
C THR A 498 29.12 1.61 -27.86
N PRO A 499 30.30 2.03 -27.34
CA PRO A 499 30.45 3.38 -26.81
C PRO A 499 29.99 4.38 -27.85
N ILE A 500 29.15 5.33 -27.46
CA ILE A 500 28.84 6.48 -28.33
C ILE A 500 30.20 7.17 -28.59
N PRO A 501 30.64 7.27 -29.85
CA PRO A 501 31.99 7.78 -30.16
C PRO A 501 32.21 9.17 -29.55
N SER A 502 33.39 9.38 -29.01
CA SER A 502 33.77 10.54 -28.20
C SER A 502 33.77 11.91 -28.90
N ASP A 503 33.72 11.97 -30.19
CA ASP A 503 33.78 13.23 -30.97
C ASP A 503 32.40 13.82 -31.30
N SER A 504 31.38 13.32 -30.65
CA SER A 504 30.00 13.41 -31.13
C SER A 504 29.30 14.77 -30.89
N PHE A 505 29.76 15.70 -30.10
CA PHE A 505 29.00 16.96 -30.00
C PHE A 505 29.15 17.83 -31.26
N ARG A 506 30.34 17.92 -31.83
CA ARG A 506 30.56 18.60 -33.13
C ARG A 506 30.02 17.79 -34.31
N GLU A 507 30.17 16.46 -34.29
CA GLU A 507 29.51 15.55 -35.23
C GLU A 507 28.00 15.48 -34.98
N THR A 508 27.53 15.56 -33.80
CA THR A 508 26.08 15.64 -33.46
C THR A 508 25.49 16.93 -34.01
N LEU A 509 26.16 18.06 -33.93
CA LEU A 509 25.71 19.31 -34.57
C LEU A 509 25.84 19.28 -36.10
N ARG A 510 26.81 18.61 -36.65
CA ARG A 510 26.94 18.38 -38.10
C ARG A 510 25.96 17.31 -38.61
N SER A 511 25.73 16.24 -37.85
CA SER A 511 24.74 15.22 -38.15
C SER A 511 23.30 15.71 -37.90
N LEU A 512 23.11 16.74 -37.13
CA LEU A 512 21.86 17.48 -36.98
C LEU A 512 21.41 18.14 -38.31
N GLY A 513 22.36 18.78 -39.01
CA GLY A 513 22.10 19.32 -40.36
C GLY A 513 21.86 18.21 -41.37
N ALA A 514 22.67 17.15 -41.35
CA ALA A 514 22.50 15.97 -42.19
C ALA A 514 21.25 15.15 -41.87
N TRP A 515 20.79 15.16 -40.61
CA TRP A 515 19.59 14.45 -40.20
C TRP A 515 18.30 15.12 -40.65
N MET A 516 18.23 16.44 -40.71
CA MET A 516 17.10 17.12 -41.36
C MET A 516 16.96 16.75 -42.82
N THR A 517 18.01 16.21 -43.44
CA THR A 517 18.06 15.89 -44.89
C THR A 517 18.14 14.39 -45.22
N ASP A 518 18.56 13.49 -44.31
CA ASP A 518 18.99 12.12 -44.65
C ASP A 518 18.26 10.97 -43.90
N GLY A 519 17.20 11.13 -43.29
CA GLY A 519 16.30 10.05 -42.80
C GLY A 519 16.89 9.01 -41.80
N THR A 520 18.14 9.12 -41.32
CA THR A 520 18.78 8.16 -40.39
C THR A 520 18.77 8.59 -38.92
N ILE A 521 18.51 7.63 -38.00
CA ILE A 521 17.99 7.82 -36.66
C ILE A 521 18.97 8.19 -35.49
N PRO A 522 20.32 8.03 -35.54
CA PRO A 522 21.15 8.06 -34.32
C PRO A 522 21.38 9.41 -33.63
N GLY A 523 21.25 10.55 -34.32
CA GLY A 523 21.36 11.90 -33.66
C GLY A 523 20.07 12.41 -33.04
N LYS A 524 18.95 11.76 -33.29
CA LYS A 524 17.59 12.21 -32.97
C LYS A 524 17.22 12.13 -31.49
N GLY A 525 17.87 11.27 -30.70
CA GLY A 525 17.51 11.06 -29.29
C GLY A 525 17.80 12.29 -28.41
N TRP A 526 18.95 12.93 -28.56
CA TRP A 526 19.32 14.11 -27.74
C TRP A 526 18.52 15.36 -28.11
N LEU A 527 18.23 15.52 -29.42
CA LEU A 527 17.34 16.59 -29.88
C LEU A 527 15.92 16.36 -29.41
N MET A 528 15.48 15.10 -29.41
CA MET A 528 14.17 14.75 -28.90
C MET A 528 14.10 15.04 -27.40
N ILE A 529 15.13 14.71 -26.63
CA ILE A 529 15.19 15.04 -25.18
C ILE A 529 15.21 16.56 -24.98
N LEU A 530 16.02 17.30 -25.73
CA LEU A 530 16.08 18.76 -25.66
C LEU A 530 14.75 19.38 -26.13
N GLY A 531 14.22 18.93 -27.27
CA GLY A 531 12.93 19.39 -27.79
C GLY A 531 11.79 19.06 -26.85
N VAL A 532 11.80 17.87 -26.25
CA VAL A 532 10.88 17.45 -25.20
C VAL A 532 11.00 18.33 -23.97
N GLY A 533 12.23 18.61 -23.49
CA GLY A 533 12.43 19.50 -22.34
C GLY A 533 11.90 20.91 -22.59
N ILE A 534 12.15 21.47 -23.78
CA ILE A 534 11.63 22.78 -24.19
C ILE A 534 10.09 22.73 -24.29
N LEU A 535 9.55 21.69 -24.92
CA LEU A 535 8.10 21.50 -25.04
C LEU A 535 7.43 21.39 -23.67
N LEU A 536 8.00 20.58 -22.77
CA LEU A 536 7.49 20.44 -21.40
C LEU A 536 7.56 21.76 -20.63
N GLY A 537 8.64 22.53 -20.81
CA GLY A 537 8.77 23.89 -20.26
C GLY A 537 7.66 24.81 -20.75
N ILE A 538 7.40 24.83 -22.06
CA ILE A 538 6.33 25.65 -22.67
C ILE A 538 4.95 25.19 -22.20
N LEU A 539 4.71 23.87 -22.14
CA LEU A 539 3.43 23.30 -21.72
C LEU A 539 3.16 23.53 -20.23
N ASN A 540 4.22 23.66 -19.42
CA ASN A 540 4.09 23.97 -17.99
C ASN A 540 3.75 25.45 -17.74
N LEU A 541 4.14 26.33 -18.65
CA LEU A 541 3.78 27.77 -18.58
C LEU A 541 2.37 28.05 -19.09
N GLY A 542 1.75 27.08 -19.79
CA GLY A 542 0.40 27.23 -20.35
C GLY A 542 -0.71 27.03 -19.31
N LYS A 543 -1.83 27.73 -19.46
CA LYS A 543 -3.03 27.58 -18.58
C LYS A 543 -3.57 26.14 -18.50
N LEU A 544 -3.31 25.29 -19.49
CA LEU A 544 -3.80 23.90 -19.53
C LEU A 544 -2.89 22.92 -18.79
N ASN A 545 -1.71 23.33 -18.39
CA ASN A 545 -0.72 22.54 -17.67
C ASN A 545 -0.56 21.09 -18.18
N LEU A 546 -0.19 20.96 -19.49
CA LEU A 546 -0.10 19.68 -20.17
C LEU A 546 1.23 18.95 -19.95
N ALA A 547 2.16 19.56 -19.22
CA ALA A 547 3.54 19.06 -19.07
C ALA A 547 3.58 17.64 -18.47
N VAL A 548 2.80 17.38 -17.44
CA VAL A 548 2.74 16.06 -16.77
C VAL A 548 2.16 15.00 -17.70
N LEU A 549 1.08 15.32 -18.40
CA LEU A 549 0.47 14.40 -19.37
C LEU A 549 1.48 13.99 -20.45
N VAL A 550 2.17 14.97 -21.03
CA VAL A 550 3.17 14.72 -22.10
C VAL A 550 4.37 13.99 -21.54
N ALA A 551 4.88 14.36 -20.37
CA ALA A 551 5.99 13.65 -19.71
C ALA A 551 5.65 12.17 -19.43
N GLY A 552 4.46 11.90 -18.92
CA GLY A 552 3.98 10.54 -18.67
C GLY A 552 3.82 9.73 -19.95
N LEU A 553 3.23 10.32 -21.01
CA LEU A 553 3.12 9.67 -22.33
C LEU A 553 4.49 9.37 -22.95
N LEU A 554 5.45 10.28 -22.80
CA LEU A 554 6.82 10.05 -23.28
C LEU A 554 7.51 8.95 -22.48
N LEU A 555 7.36 8.93 -21.16
CA LEU A 555 7.91 7.85 -20.32
C LEU A 555 7.31 6.50 -20.74
N ALA A 556 6.00 6.44 -20.97
CA ALA A 556 5.33 5.25 -21.49
C ALA A 556 5.84 4.84 -22.87
N PHE A 557 6.02 5.80 -23.79
CA PHE A 557 6.55 5.56 -25.12
C PHE A 557 7.99 5.01 -25.07
N PHE A 558 8.89 5.62 -24.29
CA PHE A 558 10.23 5.10 -24.11
C PHE A 558 10.25 3.72 -23.44
N ALA A 559 9.33 3.45 -22.52
CA ALA A 559 9.17 2.12 -21.95
C ALA A 559 8.76 1.10 -23.01
N VAL A 560 7.81 1.42 -23.91
CA VAL A 560 7.44 0.54 -25.03
C VAL A 560 8.62 0.30 -25.96
N LEU A 561 9.36 1.33 -26.33
CA LEU A 561 10.56 1.17 -27.16
C LEU A 561 11.61 0.28 -26.48
N ALA A 562 11.85 0.48 -25.20
CA ALA A 562 12.77 -0.34 -24.43
C ALA A 562 12.33 -1.81 -24.38
N MET A 563 11.03 -2.10 -24.27
CA MET A 563 10.49 -3.46 -24.31
C MET A 563 10.66 -4.16 -25.67
N MET A 564 10.91 -3.41 -26.74
CA MET A 564 11.12 -3.98 -28.08
C MET A 564 12.54 -4.49 -28.31
N THR A 565 13.46 -4.37 -27.37
CA THR A 565 14.83 -4.89 -27.45
C THR A 565 14.80 -6.42 -27.36
N LYS A 566 15.23 -7.12 -28.40
CA LYS A 566 15.17 -8.59 -28.50
C LYS A 566 16.09 -9.33 -27.54
N SER A 567 17.12 -8.66 -27.03
CA SER A 567 18.16 -9.22 -26.16
C SER A 567 17.86 -9.07 -24.68
N ASP A 568 16.63 -8.64 -24.29
CA ASP A 568 16.31 -8.33 -22.91
C ASP A 568 16.10 -9.56 -22.05
N SER A 569 16.61 -9.48 -20.82
CA SER A 569 16.24 -10.41 -19.77
C SER A 569 14.78 -10.18 -19.34
N LYS A 570 14.11 -11.24 -18.89
CA LYS A 570 12.74 -11.16 -18.35
C LYS A 570 12.63 -10.20 -17.16
N GLU A 571 13.71 -10.06 -16.38
CA GLU A 571 13.85 -9.11 -15.29
C GLU A 571 13.73 -7.66 -15.75
N MET A 572 14.45 -7.31 -16.80
CA MET A 572 14.42 -5.97 -17.38
C MET A 572 13.07 -5.64 -18.01
N VAL A 573 12.48 -6.59 -18.72
CA VAL A 573 11.14 -6.37 -19.30
C VAL A 573 10.11 -6.23 -18.21
N PHE A 574 10.15 -7.05 -17.17
CA PHE A 574 9.22 -6.88 -16.03
C PHE A 574 9.36 -5.50 -15.37
N ALA A 575 10.60 -5.04 -15.10
CA ALA A 575 10.84 -3.69 -14.60
C ALA A 575 10.29 -2.60 -15.53
N THR A 576 10.42 -2.81 -16.84
CA THR A 576 9.90 -1.87 -17.85
C THR A 576 8.36 -1.90 -17.87
N VAL A 577 7.72 -3.06 -17.69
CA VAL A 577 6.25 -3.19 -17.54
C VAL A 577 5.78 -2.43 -16.31
N LEU A 578 6.47 -2.54 -15.18
CA LEU A 578 6.14 -1.78 -13.97
C LEU A 578 6.23 -0.27 -14.21
N THR A 579 7.29 0.17 -14.89
CA THR A 579 7.49 1.59 -15.21
C THR A 579 6.45 2.11 -16.21
N PHE A 580 6.12 1.31 -17.23
CA PHE A 580 5.05 1.62 -18.19
C PHE A 580 3.70 1.78 -17.47
N THR A 581 3.37 0.83 -16.60
CA THR A 581 2.13 0.91 -15.80
C THR A 581 2.12 2.14 -14.89
N ALA A 582 3.24 2.44 -14.22
CA ALA A 582 3.38 3.64 -13.40
C ALA A 582 3.14 4.92 -14.23
N ALA A 583 3.72 5.01 -15.42
CA ALA A 583 3.50 6.13 -16.34
C ALA A 583 2.03 6.26 -16.76
N LEU A 584 1.36 5.14 -17.07
CA LEU A 584 -0.08 5.12 -17.40
C LEU A 584 -0.94 5.58 -16.22
N LEU A 585 -0.61 5.21 -14.99
CA LEU A 585 -1.34 5.68 -13.81
C LEU A 585 -1.20 7.20 -13.61
N VAL A 586 0.02 7.74 -13.79
CA VAL A 586 0.25 9.20 -13.75
C VAL A 586 -0.59 9.89 -14.85
N VAL A 587 -0.52 9.41 -16.09
CA VAL A 587 -1.34 9.94 -17.20
C VAL A 587 -2.84 9.83 -16.89
N GLY A 588 -3.26 8.70 -16.34
CA GLY A 588 -4.64 8.45 -15.93
C GLY A 588 -5.15 9.52 -14.96
N CYS A 589 -4.34 9.87 -13.95
CA CYS A 589 -4.68 10.91 -12.96
C CYS A 589 -4.78 12.34 -13.55
N GLU A 590 -4.19 12.59 -14.72
CA GLU A 590 -4.25 13.87 -15.41
C GLU A 590 -5.39 13.94 -16.44
N VAL A 591 -6.07 12.81 -16.71
CA VAL A 591 -7.18 12.73 -17.68
C VAL A 591 -8.50 12.40 -17.01
N LEU A 592 -8.48 11.42 -16.11
CA LEU A 592 -9.66 10.84 -15.47
C LEU A 592 -9.56 10.87 -13.95
N TYR A 593 -10.70 10.99 -13.28
CA TYR A 593 -10.81 10.72 -11.86
C TYR A 593 -12.02 9.86 -11.54
N VAL A 594 -11.96 9.13 -10.45
CA VAL A 594 -13.10 8.38 -9.91
C VAL A 594 -13.97 9.36 -9.13
N ARG A 595 -15.23 9.50 -9.54
CA ARG A 595 -16.21 10.29 -8.82
C ARG A 595 -16.54 9.62 -7.50
N ASP A 596 -16.45 10.37 -6.43
CA ASP A 596 -16.72 9.90 -5.08
C ASP A 596 -17.44 10.98 -4.24
N HIS A 597 -17.26 10.95 -2.93
CA HIS A 597 -17.90 11.91 -2.02
C HIS A 597 -17.39 13.35 -2.20
N PHE A 598 -16.18 13.56 -2.73
CA PHE A 598 -15.59 14.87 -2.95
C PHE A 598 -15.99 15.52 -4.29
N GLU A 599 -16.88 14.89 -5.07
CA GLU A 599 -17.33 15.41 -6.36
C GLU A 599 -17.96 16.81 -6.19
N GLY A 600 -17.54 17.73 -7.05
CA GLY A 600 -18.02 19.11 -7.06
C GLY A 600 -17.21 20.10 -6.21
N GLY A 601 -16.32 19.63 -5.35
CA GLY A 601 -15.39 20.46 -4.59
C GLY A 601 -14.01 20.58 -5.25
N GLU A 602 -13.11 21.35 -4.64
CA GLU A 602 -11.71 21.51 -5.10
C GLU A 602 -10.92 20.20 -4.99
N LEU A 603 -11.28 19.35 -4.03
CA LEU A 603 -10.65 18.05 -3.79
C LEU A 603 -11.22 16.89 -4.60
N TYR A 604 -11.99 17.15 -5.66
CA TYR A 604 -12.75 16.16 -6.44
C TYR A 604 -11.91 14.97 -6.95
N ARG A 605 -10.62 15.13 -7.18
CA ARG A 605 -9.71 14.06 -7.63
C ARG A 605 -8.75 13.55 -6.56
N MET A 606 -8.92 13.99 -5.31
CA MET A 606 -7.98 13.70 -4.21
C MET A 606 -7.72 12.20 -4.04
N ASN A 607 -8.78 11.40 -3.92
CA ASN A 607 -8.65 9.95 -3.73
C ASN A 607 -8.01 9.25 -4.94
N THR A 608 -8.30 9.71 -6.16
CA THR A 608 -7.70 9.15 -7.39
C THR A 608 -6.20 9.38 -7.42
N VAL A 609 -5.76 10.62 -7.20
CA VAL A 609 -4.34 10.97 -7.15
C VAL A 609 -3.65 10.24 -6.01
N PHE A 610 -4.22 10.25 -4.81
CA PHE A 610 -3.67 9.56 -3.66
C PHE A 610 -3.43 8.08 -3.94
N LYS A 611 -4.47 7.34 -4.31
CA LYS A 611 -4.41 5.89 -4.45
C LYS A 611 -3.50 5.45 -5.60
N PHE A 612 -3.54 6.15 -6.75
CA PHE A 612 -2.68 5.79 -7.89
C PHE A 612 -1.23 6.26 -7.73
N HIS A 613 -0.97 7.46 -7.19
CA HIS A 613 0.41 7.88 -6.93
C HIS A 613 1.11 6.99 -5.88
N TYR A 614 0.35 6.46 -4.92
CA TYR A 614 0.86 5.46 -3.97
C TYR A 614 1.32 4.18 -4.68
N GLN A 615 0.53 3.68 -5.63
CA GLN A 615 0.90 2.54 -6.45
C GLN A 615 2.10 2.86 -7.36
N VAL A 616 2.13 4.05 -7.97
CA VAL A 616 3.29 4.53 -8.75
C VAL A 616 4.57 4.42 -7.92
N TRP A 617 4.54 4.87 -6.66
CA TRP A 617 5.69 4.76 -5.77
C TRP A 617 6.17 3.31 -5.60
N LEU A 618 5.25 2.39 -5.31
CA LEU A 618 5.57 0.98 -5.15
C LEU A 618 6.17 0.36 -6.43
N LEU A 619 5.54 0.62 -7.58
CA LEU A 619 6.01 0.10 -8.87
C LEU A 619 7.40 0.63 -9.22
N LEU A 620 7.65 1.93 -9.04
CA LEU A 620 8.94 2.55 -9.31
C LEU A 620 10.02 2.09 -8.32
N SER A 621 9.70 1.88 -7.05
CA SER A 621 10.63 1.34 -6.04
C SER A 621 11.18 -0.03 -6.44
N ILE A 622 10.34 -0.87 -7.03
CA ILE A 622 10.75 -2.20 -7.49
C ILE A 622 11.47 -2.13 -8.84
N ALA A 623 10.96 -1.35 -9.79
CA ALA A 623 11.56 -1.21 -11.13
C ALA A 623 12.95 -0.57 -11.07
N ALA A 624 13.18 0.33 -10.12
CA ALA A 624 14.45 1.04 -9.99
C ALA A 624 15.63 0.13 -9.66
N ALA A 625 15.43 -1.01 -8.98
CA ALA A 625 16.54 -1.91 -8.61
C ALA A 625 17.22 -2.57 -9.83
N PRO A 626 16.52 -3.27 -10.76
CA PRO A 626 17.15 -3.80 -11.95
C PRO A 626 17.65 -2.70 -12.91
N PHE A 627 16.99 -1.53 -12.93
CA PHE A 627 17.45 -0.40 -13.71
C PHE A 627 18.75 0.19 -13.14
N LEU A 628 18.85 0.34 -11.81
CA LEU A 628 20.08 0.78 -11.15
C LEU A 628 21.23 -0.21 -11.38
N LYS A 629 20.93 -1.53 -11.33
CA LYS A 629 21.90 -2.57 -11.69
C LYS A 629 22.41 -2.36 -13.12
N TRP A 630 21.51 -2.29 -14.09
CA TRP A 630 21.87 -2.12 -15.49
C TRP A 630 22.61 -0.79 -15.73
N LEU A 631 22.15 0.29 -15.09
CA LEU A 631 22.79 1.60 -15.17
C LEU A 631 24.24 1.53 -14.71
N LEU A 632 24.48 1.00 -13.50
CA LEU A 632 25.81 0.99 -12.89
C LEU A 632 26.77 -0.04 -13.51
N GLU A 633 26.27 -1.18 -13.96
CA GLU A 633 27.10 -2.28 -14.46
C GLU A 633 27.29 -2.23 -15.98
N VAL A 634 26.35 -1.65 -16.74
CA VAL A 634 26.37 -1.66 -18.20
C VAL A 634 26.57 -0.24 -18.79
N GLN A 635 25.68 0.70 -18.44
CA GLN A 635 25.65 2.00 -19.10
C GLN A 635 26.67 2.98 -18.52
N TYR A 636 26.76 3.11 -17.19
CA TYR A 636 27.64 4.05 -16.51
C TYR A 636 29.13 3.90 -16.88
N PRO A 637 29.70 2.69 -17.08
CA PRO A 637 31.09 2.55 -17.52
C PRO A 637 31.35 3.22 -18.85
N THR A 638 30.37 3.29 -19.77
CA THR A 638 30.52 3.88 -21.11
C THR A 638 30.42 5.40 -21.13
N TRP A 639 30.01 6.02 -20.02
CA TRP A 639 29.83 7.46 -19.94
C TRP A 639 31.15 8.22 -19.86
N ARG A 640 31.15 9.46 -20.36
CA ARG A 640 32.25 10.43 -20.20
C ARG A 640 32.31 10.89 -18.72
N SER A 641 33.47 11.33 -18.28
CA SER A 641 33.69 11.77 -16.87
C SER A 641 32.68 12.83 -16.43
N TRP A 642 32.39 13.83 -17.24
CA TRP A 642 31.40 14.85 -16.88
C TRP A 642 29.99 14.31 -16.71
N GLN A 643 29.56 13.34 -17.55
CA GLN A 643 28.25 12.68 -17.43
C GLN A 643 28.16 11.89 -16.13
N LYS A 644 29.24 11.19 -15.78
CA LYS A 644 29.37 10.48 -14.48
C LYS A 644 29.24 11.45 -13.32
N SER A 645 29.97 12.58 -13.36
CA SER A 645 29.93 13.59 -12.30
C SER A 645 28.55 14.21 -12.13
N VAL A 646 27.88 14.58 -13.22
CA VAL A 646 26.52 15.13 -13.18
C VAL A 646 25.54 14.12 -12.59
N TRP A 647 25.59 12.87 -13.07
CA TRP A 647 24.67 11.85 -12.57
C TRP A 647 24.91 11.53 -11.09
N ILE A 648 26.18 11.39 -10.65
CA ILE A 648 26.53 11.19 -9.23
C ILE A 648 26.00 12.36 -8.39
N PHE A 649 26.22 13.59 -8.84
CA PHE A 649 25.71 14.77 -8.14
C PHE A 649 24.19 14.72 -7.95
N LEU A 650 23.44 14.44 -9.01
CA LEU A 650 21.99 14.32 -8.95
C LEU A 650 21.54 13.15 -8.06
N ALA A 651 22.23 12.00 -8.16
CA ALA A 651 21.92 10.81 -7.36
C ALA A 651 22.17 11.07 -5.87
N VAL A 652 23.25 11.74 -5.52
CA VAL A 652 23.59 12.11 -4.13
C VAL A 652 22.56 13.12 -3.60
N LEU A 653 22.21 14.15 -4.35
CA LEU A 653 21.17 15.10 -3.94
C LEU A 653 19.81 14.42 -3.77
N GLY A 654 19.42 13.56 -4.72
CA GLY A 654 18.19 12.80 -4.63
C GLY A 654 18.16 11.90 -3.40
N PHE A 655 19.26 11.20 -3.13
CA PHE A 655 19.38 10.32 -1.97
C PHE A 655 19.36 11.09 -0.64
N ILE A 656 20.07 12.21 -0.54
CA ILE A 656 20.05 13.07 0.65
C ILE A 656 18.63 13.56 0.92
N GLY A 657 17.92 14.08 -0.10
CA GLY A 657 16.54 14.55 0.04
C GLY A 657 15.61 13.47 0.52
N ALA A 658 15.71 12.27 -0.07
CA ALA A 658 14.85 11.13 0.29
C ALA A 658 15.20 10.55 1.67
N ALA A 659 16.47 10.48 2.05
CA ALA A 659 16.94 9.97 3.33
C ALA A 659 16.72 10.95 4.49
N ALA A 660 16.65 12.25 4.21
CA ALA A 660 16.33 13.26 5.21
C ALA A 660 14.95 13.03 5.85
N TYR A 661 13.97 12.56 5.05
CA TYR A 661 12.61 12.34 5.53
C TYR A 661 12.54 11.40 6.76
N PRO A 662 13.00 10.13 6.70
CA PRO A 662 12.90 9.23 7.86
C PRO A 662 13.71 9.73 9.06
N VAL A 663 14.87 10.33 8.84
CA VAL A 663 15.74 10.83 9.92
C VAL A 663 15.03 11.94 10.70
N LEU A 664 14.52 12.93 9.98
CA LEU A 664 13.84 14.08 10.59
C LEU A 664 12.50 13.68 11.22
N THR A 665 11.77 12.76 10.58
CA THR A 665 10.49 12.26 11.10
C THR A 665 10.65 11.45 12.38
N ILE A 666 11.66 10.58 12.46
CA ILE A 666 11.95 9.83 13.69
C ILE A 666 12.32 10.81 14.81
N TRP A 667 13.14 11.80 14.51
CA TRP A 667 13.50 12.83 15.48
C TRP A 667 12.24 13.59 15.95
N GLU A 668 11.44 14.12 15.04
CA GLU A 668 10.25 14.91 15.37
C GLU A 668 9.28 14.12 16.23
N ARG A 669 9.04 12.85 15.91
CA ARG A 669 7.98 12.05 16.55
C ARG A 669 8.42 11.24 17.76
N ALA A 670 9.69 10.91 17.88
CA ALA A 670 10.13 9.89 18.82
C ALA A 670 11.14 10.39 19.90
N HIS A 671 11.63 11.66 19.86
CA HIS A 671 12.68 12.07 20.78
C HIS A 671 12.16 12.52 22.15
N ASN A 672 10.98 13.11 22.26
CA ASN A 672 10.43 13.67 23.50
C ASN A 672 9.39 12.77 24.19
N VAL A 673 9.62 11.46 24.27
CA VAL A 673 8.66 10.53 24.83
C VAL A 673 9.07 10.06 26.22
N ASN A 674 8.20 10.29 27.21
CA ASN A 674 8.47 9.98 28.62
C ASN A 674 8.12 8.53 29.01
N SER A 675 7.39 7.77 28.20
CA SER A 675 7.00 6.39 28.49
C SER A 675 7.16 5.48 27.29
N LEU A 676 7.68 4.28 27.51
CA LEU A 676 7.79 3.24 26.48
C LEU A 676 6.66 2.23 26.67
N THR A 677 5.69 2.24 25.77
CA THR A 677 4.56 1.31 25.81
C THR A 677 4.12 0.92 24.39
N LEU A 678 3.60 -0.30 24.25
CA LEU A 678 2.87 -0.70 23.03
C LEU A 678 1.37 -0.57 23.17
N ASP A 679 0.88 -0.23 24.37
CA ASP A 679 -0.53 -0.06 24.62
C ASP A 679 -1.02 1.30 24.08
N GLY A 680 -1.73 1.25 22.96
CA GLY A 680 -2.21 2.43 22.26
C GLY A 680 -3.25 3.27 23.02
N LEU A 681 -3.86 2.70 24.04
CA LEU A 681 -4.86 3.39 24.88
C LEU A 681 -4.29 3.90 26.21
N ALA A 682 -2.99 3.74 26.48
CA ALA A 682 -2.41 4.16 27.77
C ALA A 682 -2.63 5.66 28.03
N GLY A 683 -2.40 6.52 27.03
CA GLY A 683 -2.67 7.97 27.12
C GLY A 683 -4.15 8.28 27.30
N PHE A 684 -5.02 7.60 26.58
CA PHE A 684 -6.46 7.77 26.69
C PHE A 684 -6.97 7.42 28.09
N ARG A 685 -6.53 6.29 28.67
CA ARG A 685 -6.92 5.89 30.04
C ARG A 685 -6.50 6.93 31.09
N ALA A 686 -5.31 7.50 30.92
CA ALA A 686 -4.84 8.55 31.85
C ALA A 686 -5.65 9.85 31.73
N ALA A 687 -6.05 10.23 30.52
CA ALA A 687 -6.79 11.46 30.24
C ALA A 687 -8.30 11.35 30.50
N ASN A 688 -8.88 10.16 30.27
CA ASN A 688 -10.33 9.90 30.34
C ASN A 688 -10.63 8.61 31.12
N PRO A 689 -10.31 8.58 32.42
CA PRO A 689 -10.44 7.36 33.24
C PRO A 689 -11.85 6.80 33.24
N GLY A 690 -12.88 7.66 33.40
CA GLY A 690 -14.27 7.21 33.45
C GLY A 690 -14.74 6.50 32.18
N ASP A 691 -14.43 7.03 31.00
CA ASP A 691 -14.79 6.41 29.73
C ASP A 691 -13.98 5.12 29.48
N ALA A 692 -12.72 5.09 29.91
CA ALA A 692 -11.88 3.90 29.80
C ALA A 692 -12.37 2.76 30.70
N GLU A 693 -12.69 3.07 31.97
CA GLU A 693 -13.26 2.13 32.93
C GLU A 693 -14.65 1.63 32.49
N ALA A 694 -15.47 2.51 31.90
CA ALA A 694 -16.77 2.16 31.32
C ALA A 694 -16.63 1.17 30.15
N ALA A 695 -15.69 1.41 29.21
CA ALA A 695 -15.43 0.50 28.10
C ALA A 695 -14.89 -0.86 28.59
N GLU A 696 -14.02 -0.85 29.58
CA GLU A 696 -13.52 -2.08 30.22
C GLU A 696 -14.62 -2.84 30.94
N TRP A 697 -15.51 -2.11 31.68
CA TRP A 697 -16.66 -2.71 32.34
C TRP A 697 -17.59 -3.40 31.32
N ILE A 698 -17.92 -2.74 30.19
CA ILE A 698 -18.73 -3.33 29.12
C ILE A 698 -18.08 -4.62 28.63
N THR A 699 -16.80 -4.56 28.30
CA THR A 699 -16.08 -5.72 27.75
C THR A 699 -16.07 -6.92 28.71
N LYS A 700 -16.03 -6.68 30.04
CA LYS A 700 -15.98 -7.73 31.05
C LYS A 700 -17.35 -8.24 31.47
N ASN A 701 -18.36 -7.39 31.56
CA ASN A 701 -19.63 -7.70 32.18
C ASN A 701 -20.79 -7.87 31.20
N VAL A 702 -20.70 -7.31 30.01
CA VAL A 702 -21.74 -7.45 29.00
C VAL A 702 -21.34 -8.61 28.06
N ILE A 703 -21.81 -9.82 28.39
CA ILE A 703 -21.50 -11.01 27.60
C ILE A 703 -22.60 -11.18 26.53
N PRO A 704 -22.25 -11.02 25.23
CA PRO A 704 -23.23 -11.16 24.16
C PRO A 704 -23.79 -12.58 24.06
N GLN A 705 -25.11 -12.72 23.96
CA GLN A 705 -25.81 -13.99 23.78
C GLN A 705 -26.38 -14.11 22.36
N GLY A 706 -25.53 -14.52 21.41
CA GLY A 706 -25.93 -14.68 19.98
C GLY A 706 -26.08 -13.37 19.20
N LYS A 707 -26.26 -12.22 19.88
CA LYS A 707 -26.28 -10.87 19.30
C LYS A 707 -25.45 -9.95 20.19
N VAL A 708 -24.68 -9.06 19.57
CA VAL A 708 -23.94 -8.03 20.32
C VAL A 708 -24.91 -6.90 20.70
N PRO A 709 -25.00 -6.52 21.99
CA PRO A 709 -25.86 -5.45 22.44
C PRO A 709 -25.49 -4.09 21.85
N VAL A 710 -26.49 -3.25 21.62
CA VAL A 710 -26.26 -1.86 21.17
C VAL A 710 -26.00 -0.98 22.39
N VAL A 711 -24.88 -0.28 22.38
CA VAL A 711 -24.46 0.66 23.43
C VAL A 711 -24.53 2.07 22.87
N LEU A 712 -25.49 2.85 23.30
CA LEU A 712 -25.66 4.22 22.86
C LEU A 712 -24.64 5.14 23.52
N GLU A 713 -23.94 5.90 22.71
CA GLU A 713 -23.12 7.05 23.07
C GLU A 713 -23.34 8.21 22.08
N SER A 714 -22.82 9.38 22.33
CA SER A 714 -22.95 10.52 21.44
C SER A 714 -22.21 10.29 20.13
N TRP A 715 -22.90 10.61 19.01
CA TRP A 715 -22.25 10.68 17.70
C TRP A 715 -21.36 11.92 17.58
N GLY A 716 -20.44 11.94 16.61
CA GLY A 716 -19.64 13.13 16.30
C GLY A 716 -19.05 13.11 14.90
N GLY A 717 -18.42 14.22 14.54
CA GLY A 717 -17.67 14.32 13.28
C GLY A 717 -16.43 13.46 13.29
N SER A 718 -15.87 13.25 12.09
CA SER A 718 -14.61 12.51 11.92
C SER A 718 -13.44 13.18 12.66
N TYR A 719 -12.46 12.37 13.04
CA TYR A 719 -11.25 12.83 13.75
C TYR A 719 -11.53 13.46 15.14
N SER A 720 -12.66 13.10 15.74
CA SER A 720 -13.09 13.59 17.05
C SER A 720 -13.03 12.48 18.10
N PRO A 721 -13.11 12.82 19.40
CA PRO A 721 -13.14 11.84 20.48
C PRO A 721 -14.46 11.08 20.62
N PHE A 722 -15.48 11.38 19.82
CA PHE A 722 -16.76 10.68 19.86
C PHE A 722 -16.65 9.23 19.38
N ALA A 723 -17.67 8.43 19.65
CA ALA A 723 -17.72 6.99 19.38
C ALA A 723 -16.62 6.18 20.11
N ARG A 724 -16.15 6.66 21.22
CA ARG A 724 -15.02 6.10 21.99
C ARG A 724 -15.31 4.76 22.64
N ILE A 725 -16.55 4.53 23.09
CA ILE A 725 -16.96 3.27 23.71
C ILE A 725 -17.09 2.19 22.64
N ALA A 726 -17.79 2.47 21.54
CA ALA A 726 -17.92 1.56 20.40
C ALA A 726 -16.55 1.22 19.79
N THR A 727 -15.67 2.21 19.67
CA THR A 727 -14.29 2.06 19.18
C THR A 727 -13.47 1.08 20.03
N GLN A 728 -13.57 1.18 21.39
CA GLN A 728 -12.77 0.35 22.28
C GLN A 728 -13.35 -1.04 22.50
N THR A 729 -14.66 -1.19 22.45
CA THR A 729 -15.36 -2.44 22.75
C THR A 729 -15.71 -3.25 21.50
N GLY A 730 -15.88 -2.58 20.36
CA GLY A 730 -16.45 -3.16 19.15
C GLY A 730 -17.97 -3.38 19.23
N TYR A 731 -18.61 -2.92 20.30
CA TYR A 731 -20.07 -3.00 20.45
C TYR A 731 -20.73 -1.86 19.67
N PRO A 732 -21.76 -2.16 18.86
CA PRO A 732 -22.31 -1.15 17.98
C PRO A 732 -23.02 -0.04 18.75
N THR A 733 -22.76 1.20 18.34
CA THR A 733 -23.57 2.36 18.72
C THR A 733 -24.56 2.71 17.60
N VAL A 734 -25.55 3.55 17.87
CA VAL A 734 -26.55 3.95 16.87
C VAL A 734 -25.89 4.65 15.70
N LEU A 735 -24.97 5.59 15.99
CA LEU A 735 -24.13 6.28 15.02
C LEU A 735 -22.82 6.73 15.69
N GLY A 736 -21.69 6.45 15.06
CA GLY A 736 -20.36 6.90 15.47
C GLY A 736 -19.92 8.18 14.76
N TRP A 737 -18.87 8.10 13.94
CA TRP A 737 -18.42 9.20 13.08
C TRP A 737 -19.29 9.32 11.83
N ASP A 738 -20.14 10.33 11.84
CA ASP A 738 -21.20 10.53 10.85
C ASP A 738 -20.68 10.68 9.40
N PHE A 739 -19.61 11.46 9.20
CA PHE A 739 -19.04 11.67 7.88
C PHE A 739 -18.44 10.39 7.29
N HIS A 740 -17.75 9.57 8.08
CA HIS A 740 -17.21 8.29 7.61
C HIS A 740 -18.33 7.32 7.22
N GLU A 741 -19.40 7.25 8.02
CA GLU A 741 -20.56 6.42 7.69
C GLU A 741 -21.26 6.89 6.41
N ALA A 742 -21.45 8.18 6.24
CA ALA A 742 -22.02 8.74 5.01
C ALA A 742 -21.13 8.49 3.79
N GLN A 743 -19.81 8.60 3.96
CA GLN A 743 -18.82 8.33 2.91
C GLN A 743 -18.84 6.85 2.49
N TRP A 744 -18.78 5.92 3.46
CA TRP A 744 -18.75 4.49 3.17
C TRP A 744 -20.05 3.97 2.55
N ARG A 745 -21.18 4.61 2.84
CA ARG A 745 -22.49 4.25 2.30
C ARG A 745 -22.89 5.11 1.10
N GLY A 746 -22.01 6.04 0.72
CA GLY A 746 -22.11 6.86 -0.50
C GLY A 746 -23.14 8.00 -0.43
N SER A 747 -23.80 8.22 0.69
CA SER A 747 -24.76 9.32 0.87
C SER A 747 -25.13 9.58 2.33
N TRP A 748 -25.58 10.82 2.60
CA TRP A 748 -26.22 11.23 3.85
C TRP A 748 -27.70 10.82 3.94
N ASP A 749 -28.39 10.81 2.79
CA ASP A 749 -29.85 10.77 2.66
C ASP A 749 -30.36 9.42 2.11
N LYS A 750 -29.48 8.48 1.80
CA LYS A 750 -29.87 7.13 1.39
C LYS A 750 -29.93 6.19 2.60
N PRO A 751 -30.66 5.06 2.48
CA PRO A 751 -30.69 4.07 3.53
C PRO A 751 -29.28 3.70 4.00
N ALA A 752 -29.02 3.88 5.28
CA ALA A 752 -27.73 3.61 5.89
C ALA A 752 -27.36 2.14 5.84
N ILE A 753 -28.36 1.25 5.81
CA ILE A 753 -28.19 -0.18 5.68
C ILE A 753 -28.76 -0.63 4.31
N ARG A 754 -27.98 -1.35 3.53
CA ARG A 754 -28.43 -1.88 2.22
C ARG A 754 -29.61 -2.80 2.38
N GLY A 755 -30.73 -2.45 1.75
CA GLY A 755 -32.01 -3.16 1.89
C GLY A 755 -32.75 -2.89 3.19
N GLY A 756 -32.32 -1.90 3.98
CA GLY A 756 -33.03 -1.40 5.17
C GLY A 756 -34.17 -0.47 4.83
N GLN A 757 -34.76 0.12 5.88
CA GLN A 757 -35.84 1.09 5.73
C GLN A 757 -35.37 2.35 5.01
N SER A 758 -36.20 2.91 4.17
CA SER A 758 -35.85 4.06 3.33
C SER A 758 -35.55 5.35 4.12
N ASP A 759 -36.14 5.48 5.28
CA ASP A 759 -35.99 6.60 6.22
C ASP A 759 -34.84 6.44 7.23
N ASP A 760 -34.24 5.25 7.36
CA ASP A 760 -33.08 5.00 8.19
C ASP A 760 -31.79 5.47 7.48
N THR A 761 -31.55 6.76 7.52
CA THR A 761 -30.40 7.43 6.90
C THR A 761 -29.39 7.87 7.95
N VAL A 762 -28.14 8.15 7.57
CA VAL A 762 -27.12 8.69 8.49
C VAL A 762 -27.62 10.00 9.11
N LEU A 763 -28.21 10.87 8.31
CA LEU A 763 -28.78 12.13 8.79
C LEU A 763 -29.91 11.91 9.81
N ARG A 764 -30.80 10.94 9.56
CA ARG A 764 -31.87 10.59 10.50
C ARG A 764 -31.34 10.06 11.82
N ARG A 765 -30.33 9.19 11.78
CA ARG A 765 -29.70 8.66 13.00
C ARG A 765 -29.05 9.75 13.85
N ARG A 766 -28.43 10.77 13.23
CA ARG A 766 -27.94 11.96 13.94
C ARG A 766 -29.06 12.60 14.75
N GLN A 767 -30.18 12.91 14.10
CA GLN A 767 -31.35 13.56 14.72
C GLN A 767 -31.95 12.68 15.82
N ASP A 768 -32.06 11.39 15.59
CA ASP A 768 -32.62 10.46 16.56
C ASP A 768 -31.75 10.33 17.81
N VAL A 769 -30.42 10.25 17.66
CA VAL A 769 -29.49 10.24 18.82
C VAL A 769 -29.56 11.54 19.59
N ASP A 770 -29.57 12.70 18.92
CA ASP A 770 -29.71 13.99 19.58
C ASP A 770 -31.06 14.08 20.29
N THR A 771 -32.15 13.59 19.73
CA THR A 771 -33.47 13.53 20.37
C THR A 771 -33.43 12.61 21.56
N ILE A 772 -32.85 11.39 21.48
CA ILE A 772 -32.75 10.47 22.62
C ILE A 772 -32.08 11.14 23.83
N TYR A 773 -31.01 11.90 23.61
CA TYR A 773 -30.30 12.53 24.71
C TYR A 773 -30.97 13.83 25.20
N SER A 774 -31.64 14.57 24.31
CA SER A 774 -32.13 15.92 24.66
C SER A 774 -33.58 15.96 25.14
N THR A 775 -34.48 15.04 24.65
CA THR A 775 -35.89 15.09 25.04
C THR A 775 -36.10 14.79 26.53
N THR A 776 -37.10 15.41 27.12
CA THR A 776 -37.59 15.06 28.46
C THR A 776 -38.78 14.09 28.39
N ASP A 777 -39.33 13.84 27.21
CA ASP A 777 -40.41 12.88 27.01
C ASP A 777 -39.90 11.45 27.04
N LEU A 778 -40.30 10.72 28.10
CA LEU A 778 -39.90 9.32 28.31
C LEU A 778 -40.40 8.38 27.22
N ASN A 779 -41.60 8.64 26.66
CA ASN A 779 -42.17 7.77 25.61
C ASN A 779 -41.44 7.95 24.33
N GLN A 780 -41.17 9.18 23.91
CA GLN A 780 -40.37 9.49 22.71
C GLN A 780 -38.98 8.87 22.84
N ALA A 781 -38.32 9.01 23.98
CA ALA A 781 -36.99 8.40 24.20
C ALA A 781 -37.08 6.87 24.13
N ARG A 782 -38.09 6.24 24.74
CA ARG A 782 -38.27 4.78 24.73
C ARG A 782 -38.52 4.23 23.31
N GLU A 783 -39.34 4.90 22.50
CA GLU A 783 -39.61 4.50 21.12
C GLU A 783 -38.32 4.49 20.29
N LEU A 784 -37.49 5.53 20.40
CA LEU A 784 -36.23 5.60 19.65
C LEU A 784 -35.19 4.60 20.15
N LEU A 785 -35.07 4.39 21.46
CA LEU A 785 -34.22 3.35 22.05
C LEU A 785 -34.62 1.96 21.55
N LYS A 786 -35.94 1.68 21.51
CA LYS A 786 -36.50 0.42 20.98
C LYS A 786 -36.27 0.29 19.47
N LYS A 787 -36.44 1.38 18.69
CA LYS A 787 -36.17 1.41 17.24
C LYS A 787 -34.78 0.88 16.90
N TYR A 788 -33.76 1.28 17.65
CA TYR A 788 -32.37 0.91 17.41
C TYR A 788 -31.92 -0.30 18.24
N GLY A 789 -32.79 -0.86 19.10
CA GLY A 789 -32.47 -1.98 19.98
C GLY A 789 -31.38 -1.65 20.98
N VAL A 790 -31.39 -0.43 21.51
CA VAL A 790 -30.42 0.05 22.52
C VAL A 790 -30.67 -0.66 23.83
N GLU A 791 -29.64 -1.34 24.35
CA GLU A 791 -29.66 -2.02 25.63
C GLU A 791 -28.92 -1.28 26.73
N TYR A 792 -27.91 -0.48 26.34
CA TYR A 792 -27.13 0.32 27.30
C TYR A 792 -26.98 1.75 26.80
N VAL A 793 -26.98 2.70 27.71
CA VAL A 793 -26.76 4.13 27.41
C VAL A 793 -25.62 4.63 28.28
N VAL A 794 -24.66 5.26 27.65
CA VAL A 794 -23.48 5.86 28.30
C VAL A 794 -23.69 7.36 28.44
N ILE A 795 -23.40 7.88 29.62
CA ILE A 795 -23.38 9.32 29.92
C ILE A 795 -22.03 9.64 30.55
N GLY A 796 -21.10 10.10 29.76
CA GLY A 796 -19.77 10.54 30.16
C GLY A 796 -19.59 12.04 29.99
N MET A 797 -18.32 12.46 29.93
CA MET A 797 -17.96 13.87 29.79
C MET A 797 -18.48 14.46 28.45
N LEU A 798 -18.41 13.69 27.34
CA LEU A 798 -18.84 14.17 26.03
C LEU A 798 -20.35 14.40 25.95
N GLU A 799 -21.15 13.55 26.58
CA GLU A 799 -22.61 13.71 26.63
C GLU A 799 -23.01 14.92 27.50
N ARG A 800 -22.27 15.21 28.59
CA ARG A 800 -22.55 16.34 29.48
C ARG A 800 -22.03 17.67 28.95
N ASN A 801 -20.79 17.71 28.55
CA ASN A 801 -20.08 18.95 28.23
C ASN A 801 -19.91 19.18 26.72
N GLY A 802 -19.91 18.10 25.91
CA GLY A 802 -19.59 18.19 24.51
C GLY A 802 -18.13 18.61 24.23
N ILE A 803 -17.93 19.16 23.04
CA ILE A 803 -16.67 19.80 22.62
C ILE A 803 -17.02 21.08 21.82
N GLN A 804 -15.99 21.88 21.44
CA GLN A 804 -16.14 23.19 20.83
C GLN A 804 -17.18 23.26 19.68
N ASN A 805 -17.27 22.22 18.85
CA ASN A 805 -18.17 22.19 17.68
C ASN A 805 -19.46 21.38 17.91
N LYS A 806 -19.62 20.75 19.05
CA LYS A 806 -20.80 19.99 19.46
C LYS A 806 -21.01 20.13 20.98
N PRO A 807 -21.93 20.98 21.39
CA PRO A 807 -22.23 21.16 22.83
C PRO A 807 -22.78 19.87 23.44
N GLY A 808 -22.63 19.76 24.75
CA GLY A 808 -23.26 18.69 25.52
C GLY A 808 -24.80 18.78 25.50
N TYR A 809 -25.43 17.68 25.90
CA TYR A 809 -26.89 17.60 25.95
C TYR A 809 -27.45 18.25 27.20
N PRO A 810 -28.69 18.73 27.14
CA PRO A 810 -29.35 19.34 28.31
C PRO A 810 -29.42 18.37 29.49
N GLN A 811 -29.10 18.83 30.71
CA GLN A 811 -29.08 18.01 31.92
C GLN A 811 -30.44 17.32 32.17
N ALA A 812 -31.55 18.03 32.00
CA ALA A 812 -32.90 17.47 32.13
C ALA A 812 -33.17 16.29 31.18
N GLY A 813 -32.57 16.34 29.98
CA GLY A 813 -32.60 15.24 29.03
C GLY A 813 -31.73 14.05 29.44
N LEU A 814 -30.62 14.27 30.13
CA LEU A 814 -29.76 13.21 30.65
C LEU A 814 -30.36 12.56 31.92
N ASP A 815 -31.00 13.31 32.79
CA ASP A 815 -31.55 12.82 34.07
C ASP A 815 -32.65 11.78 33.89
N LYS A 816 -33.40 11.82 32.78
CA LYS A 816 -34.49 10.87 32.48
C LYS A 816 -34.04 9.42 32.42
N PHE A 817 -32.75 9.15 32.14
CA PHE A 817 -32.27 7.77 32.04
C PHE A 817 -32.34 7.00 33.34
N SER A 818 -32.35 7.70 34.48
CA SER A 818 -32.61 7.10 35.78
C SER A 818 -34.05 6.51 35.91
N GLN A 819 -34.98 6.98 35.06
CA GLN A 819 -36.35 6.47 34.99
C GLN A 819 -36.55 5.42 33.88
N LEU A 820 -35.63 5.36 32.87
CA LEU A 820 -35.69 4.45 31.76
C LEU A 820 -34.91 3.16 32.00
N GLY A 821 -33.99 3.16 32.98
CA GLY A 821 -33.13 2.01 33.24
C GLY A 821 -32.42 2.10 34.59
N ALA A 822 -31.71 1.04 34.95
CA ALA A 822 -30.90 0.98 36.15
C ALA A 822 -29.42 1.37 35.86
N PRO A 823 -28.77 2.17 36.70
CA PRO A 823 -27.36 2.40 36.62
C PRO A 823 -26.60 1.11 36.95
N VAL A 824 -25.84 0.57 36.00
CA VAL A 824 -25.03 -0.64 36.17
C VAL A 824 -23.56 -0.36 36.35
N PHE A 825 -23.13 0.85 35.99
CA PHE A 825 -21.79 1.38 36.21
C PHE A 825 -21.88 2.88 36.53
N ASN A 826 -21.14 3.34 37.55
CA ASN A 826 -21.08 4.76 37.89
C ASN A 826 -19.73 5.04 38.58
N GLN A 827 -18.71 5.37 37.80
CA GLN A 827 -17.37 5.67 38.31
C GLN A 827 -16.71 6.78 37.47
N SER A 828 -15.82 7.53 38.11
CA SER A 828 -14.95 8.54 37.45
C SER A 828 -15.70 9.51 36.53
N GLY A 829 -16.98 9.85 36.90
CA GLY A 829 -17.78 10.77 36.09
C GLY A 829 -18.52 10.16 34.91
N THR A 830 -18.41 8.87 34.65
CA THR A 830 -19.15 8.16 33.59
C THR A 830 -20.16 7.19 34.22
N VAL A 831 -21.39 7.20 33.67
CA VAL A 831 -22.50 6.32 34.08
C VAL A 831 -22.94 5.48 32.87
N ILE A 832 -23.21 4.21 33.13
CA ILE A 832 -23.89 3.33 32.16
C ILE A 832 -25.23 2.91 32.72
N PHE A 833 -26.30 3.19 31.99
CA PHE A 833 -27.63 2.70 32.27
C PHE A 833 -27.96 1.47 31.46
N LYS A 834 -28.41 0.38 32.09
CA LYS A 834 -29.03 -0.73 31.39
C LYS A 834 -30.51 -0.40 31.21
N ILE A 835 -30.92 -0.32 29.91
CA ILE A 835 -32.29 0.10 29.57
C ILE A 835 -33.22 -1.11 29.64
N ASN A 836 -34.36 -0.90 30.25
CA ASN A 836 -35.47 -1.84 30.23
C ASN A 836 -36.34 -1.50 29.02
N PRO A 837 -36.37 -2.37 27.97
CA PRO A 837 -37.05 -2.09 26.70
C PRO A 837 -38.57 -1.94 26.84
#